data_81b985ba0926600b8b8661e9eb0c5d1f
#
_entry.id   81b985ba0926600b8b8661e9eb0c5d1f
#
_cell.length_a   1.000
_cell.length_b   1.000
_cell.length_c   1.000
_cell.angle_alpha   90.00
_cell.angle_beta   90.00
_cell.angle_gamma   90.00
#
_symmetry.space_group_name_H-M   'P 1'
#
loop_
_entity.id
_entity.type
_entity.pdbx_description
1 polymer ?
#
loop_
_entity_poly.entity_id
_entity_poly.type
_entity_poly.pdbx_seq_one_letter_code
_entity_poly.pdbx_strand_id
1 'polypeptide(L)'
;MIAEAKVMAVTLLVIGAILWAIFYWEVAVAFWVGSGLSMAAGFVGMNAATLANARTTQAVRRSLREALTVAFTGGSVMGIAVAGLATAGLVFVLWLFRREFSPDVVAITTKTLFGIPGADVNFIKGALIISAYSAGASLVALFDRVGGGIYTKAADMAADLVGKVELKIPEDDPRNPAAIADNVGDNVGDVGGLGADLLESFVGSIIAVIVIALYMYVGRHNLDIWNLITRYGFTDLSALEANYWWFVLLPILYVAGGISSSLLAVLYVRYSRRQKDMQRILMNGFTLAALLTAGFAALVTALSPFNFVPFFSLLLGIVSGVLIGFISEYYTSARYRPTRELARMYQSGPAVGVTEGMAVGMSSSLLVCLVIAVAIIVAYRLGGLLAVAYAGMGMLTFVGIMVSMDSYGPIGDNAAGIATMAKLDPHVREQCDILDSIGNTTAAIGKGFAIGSAAFAAIGLIAAYLWSAAGRAEEVHLPNVPLVSPEVGGLVMAGLITGAMLTYVFSAMLIRAVSRTADVMVQEIRRQFRENPKLMSGEGTPDYRRCITITAHNGVRRMIVPSLMAVVLPLFIGLVFGRYTLAGFLVGALLSAIMLAIFCGNAGGAMDNAKKYVEEGHFGGKGSEAHAAGVVADTVGDPLKDTVGPSLDILIKLMSVISLLFASLFPVQPWFLR
;
A
#
# COMPACT_ATOMS: atom_id res chain seq x y z
N MET A 1 16.44 9.15 -5.36
CA MET A 1 16.27 9.65 -3.97
C MET A 1 16.47 11.17 -3.82
N ILE A 2 17.70 11.76 -3.91
CA ILE A 2 17.85 13.23 -3.69
C ILE A 2 17.03 14.07 -4.66
N ALA A 3 16.98 13.71 -5.94
CA ALA A 3 16.20 14.43 -6.95
C ALA A 3 14.68 14.29 -6.69
N GLU A 4 14.23 13.10 -6.32
CA GLU A 4 12.86 12.78 -5.95
C GLU A 4 12.46 13.51 -4.67
N ALA A 5 13.29 13.44 -3.61
CA ALA A 5 13.06 14.16 -2.37
C ALA A 5 12.95 15.69 -2.55
N LYS A 6 13.69 16.28 -3.49
CA LYS A 6 13.56 17.71 -3.79
C LYS A 6 12.20 18.06 -4.41
N VAL A 7 11.73 17.26 -5.38
CA VAL A 7 10.41 17.48 -6.01
C VAL A 7 9.32 17.28 -4.97
N MET A 8 9.39 16.22 -4.17
CA MET A 8 8.45 15.99 -3.06
C MET A 8 8.45 17.14 -2.07
N ALA A 9 9.62 17.58 -1.58
CA ALA A 9 9.72 18.66 -0.60
C ALA A 9 9.04 19.94 -1.07
N VAL A 10 9.27 20.33 -2.34
CA VAL A 10 8.62 21.51 -2.92
C VAL A 10 7.11 21.32 -2.99
N THR A 11 6.64 20.17 -3.45
CA THR A 11 5.21 19.88 -3.55
C THR A 11 4.53 19.89 -2.18
N LEU A 12 5.17 19.27 -1.17
CA LEU A 12 4.66 19.21 0.20
C LEU A 12 4.62 20.59 0.86
N LEU A 13 5.63 21.44 0.62
CA LEU A 13 5.63 22.82 1.13
C LEU A 13 4.49 23.63 0.49
N VAL A 14 4.28 23.52 -0.82
CA VAL A 14 3.21 24.24 -1.52
C VAL A 14 1.83 23.80 -1.04
N ILE A 15 1.58 22.49 -0.96
CA ILE A 15 0.28 21.96 -0.51
C ILE A 15 0.04 22.34 0.96
N GLY A 16 1.02 22.21 1.83
CA GLY A 16 0.90 22.62 3.22
C GLY A 16 0.60 24.12 3.39
N ALA A 17 1.22 24.98 2.54
CA ALA A 17 0.91 26.41 2.54
C ALA A 17 -0.53 26.70 2.05
N ILE A 18 -1.03 25.94 1.05
CA ILE A 18 -2.42 26.02 0.61
C ILE A 18 -3.38 25.60 1.73
N LEU A 19 -3.08 24.50 2.43
CA LEU A 19 -3.89 24.05 3.56
C LEU A 19 -3.93 25.08 4.71
N TRP A 20 -2.81 25.74 4.97
CA TRP A 20 -2.76 26.84 5.93
C TRP A 20 -3.64 28.02 5.49
N ALA A 21 -3.55 28.42 4.24
CA ALA A 21 -4.33 29.55 3.72
C ALA A 21 -5.85 29.25 3.72
N ILE A 22 -6.25 28.05 3.37
CA ILE A 22 -7.67 27.66 3.31
C ILE A 22 -8.23 27.37 4.71
N PHE A 23 -7.53 26.58 5.52
CA PHE A 23 -8.02 26.11 6.82
C PHE A 23 -7.30 26.82 7.98
N TYR A 24 -6.42 26.11 8.68
CA TYR A 24 -5.71 26.58 9.85
C TYR A 24 -4.24 26.12 9.81
N TRP A 25 -3.37 26.81 10.55
CA TRP A 25 -1.95 26.44 10.62
C TRP A 25 -1.74 25.03 11.22
N GLU A 26 -2.62 24.59 12.14
CA GLU A 26 -2.58 23.26 12.76
C GLU A 26 -2.74 22.16 11.72
N VAL A 27 -3.57 22.39 10.71
CA VAL A 27 -3.80 21.46 9.58
C VAL A 27 -2.54 21.33 8.74
N ALA A 28 -1.86 22.44 8.44
CA ALA A 28 -0.60 22.44 7.71
C ALA A 28 0.52 21.73 8.48
N VAL A 29 0.63 21.99 9.78
CA VAL A 29 1.62 21.33 10.64
C VAL A 29 1.38 19.82 10.68
N ALA A 30 0.14 19.37 10.87
CA ALA A 30 -0.20 17.96 10.87
C ALA A 30 0.16 17.28 9.52
N PHE A 31 -0.13 17.96 8.40
CA PHE A 31 0.25 17.51 7.06
C PHE A 31 1.77 17.34 6.92
N TRP A 32 2.55 18.33 7.34
CA TRP A 32 4.02 18.27 7.28
C TRP A 32 4.62 17.20 8.21
N VAL A 33 4.02 17.01 9.40
CA VAL A 33 4.45 15.92 10.32
C VAL A 33 4.21 14.55 9.67
N GLY A 34 3.02 14.33 9.08
CA GLY A 34 2.70 13.09 8.38
C GLY A 34 3.65 12.82 7.20
N SER A 35 3.87 13.84 6.37
CA SER A 35 4.81 13.76 5.25
C SER A 35 6.24 13.47 5.70
N GLY A 36 6.73 14.19 6.71
CA GLY A 36 8.10 14.04 7.20
C GLY A 36 8.37 12.67 7.81
N LEU A 37 7.41 12.11 8.54
CA LEU A 37 7.55 10.78 9.15
C LEU A 37 7.43 9.64 8.11
N SER A 38 6.61 9.81 7.07
CA SER A 38 6.55 8.87 5.96
C SER A 38 7.89 8.83 5.21
N MET A 39 8.46 9.99 4.87
CA MET A 39 9.81 10.07 4.26
C MET A 39 10.88 9.47 5.18
N ALA A 40 10.82 9.72 6.49
CA ALA A 40 11.78 9.18 7.45
C ALA A 40 11.70 7.65 7.55
N ALA A 41 10.49 7.06 7.53
CA ALA A 41 10.31 5.62 7.55
C ALA A 41 10.90 4.96 6.31
N GLY A 42 10.62 5.50 5.11
CA GLY A 42 11.21 5.03 3.85
C GLY A 42 12.73 5.11 3.87
N PHE A 43 13.29 6.24 4.30
CA PHE A 43 14.74 6.42 4.38
C PHE A 43 15.41 5.44 5.36
N VAL A 44 14.86 5.23 6.55
CA VAL A 44 15.38 4.29 7.54
C VAL A 44 15.34 2.85 7.01
N GLY A 45 14.22 2.45 6.40
CA GLY A 45 14.05 1.10 5.85
C GLY A 45 15.00 0.81 4.69
N MET A 46 15.11 1.72 3.73
CA MET A 46 16.04 1.57 2.60
C MET A 46 17.50 1.49 3.05
N ASN A 47 17.92 2.31 4.00
CA ASN A 47 19.27 2.23 4.55
C ASN A 47 19.52 0.88 5.24
N ALA A 48 18.58 0.39 6.02
CA ALA A 48 18.69 -0.90 6.68
C ALA A 48 18.77 -2.05 5.67
N ALA A 49 17.93 -2.04 4.63
CA ALA A 49 17.94 -3.04 3.56
C ALA A 49 19.28 -3.02 2.80
N THR A 50 19.76 -1.86 2.38
CA THR A 50 21.03 -1.71 1.68
C THR A 50 22.20 -2.25 2.51
N LEU A 51 22.23 -1.98 3.83
CA LEU A 51 23.22 -2.51 4.73
C LEU A 51 23.09 -4.03 4.97
N ALA A 52 21.87 -4.55 4.86
CA ALA A 52 21.59 -5.98 5.02
C ALA A 52 22.00 -6.80 3.78
N ASN A 53 21.91 -6.27 2.57
CA ASN A 53 22.17 -6.96 1.31
C ASN A 53 23.52 -7.68 1.32
N ALA A 54 24.62 -6.95 1.44
CA ALA A 54 25.98 -7.52 1.49
C ALA A 54 26.23 -8.42 2.72
N ARG A 55 25.60 -8.11 3.85
CA ARG A 55 25.71 -8.93 5.06
C ARG A 55 24.98 -10.25 4.91
N THR A 56 23.86 -10.28 4.20
CA THR A 56 23.11 -11.50 3.88
C THR A 56 23.94 -12.38 2.96
N THR A 57 24.53 -11.84 1.89
CA THR A 57 25.45 -12.56 1.01
C THR A 57 26.61 -13.18 1.80
N GLN A 58 27.20 -12.46 2.74
CA GLN A 58 28.28 -12.99 3.60
C GLN A 58 27.76 -14.06 4.57
N ALA A 59 26.55 -13.91 5.11
CA ALA A 59 25.95 -14.86 6.05
C ALA A 59 25.60 -16.20 5.37
N VAL A 60 25.21 -16.17 4.09
CA VAL A 60 24.94 -17.38 3.29
C VAL A 60 26.16 -18.30 3.26
N ARG A 61 27.37 -17.76 3.20
CA ARG A 61 28.62 -18.55 3.23
C ARG A 61 28.80 -19.40 4.49
N ARG A 62 28.09 -19.06 5.57
CA ARG A 62 28.13 -19.79 6.84
C ARG A 62 26.93 -20.74 6.99
N SER A 63 25.74 -20.22 6.79
CA SER A 63 24.52 -21.02 6.78
C SER A 63 23.34 -20.24 6.23
N LEU A 64 22.45 -20.93 5.54
CA LEU A 64 21.19 -20.38 5.03
C LEU A 64 20.32 -19.80 6.17
N ARG A 65 20.36 -20.40 7.36
CA ARG A 65 19.65 -19.93 8.54
C ARG A 65 20.16 -18.59 9.06
N GLU A 66 21.47 -18.40 9.09
CA GLU A 66 22.09 -17.13 9.48
C GLU A 66 21.72 -16.03 8.48
N ALA A 67 21.75 -16.35 7.19
CA ALA A 67 21.35 -15.47 6.11
C ALA A 67 19.88 -15.02 6.21
N LEU A 68 18.94 -15.97 6.45
CA LEU A 68 17.56 -15.64 6.72
C LEU A 68 17.41 -14.67 7.90
N THR A 69 18.15 -14.94 8.99
CA THR A 69 18.09 -14.10 10.19
C THR A 69 18.59 -12.68 9.91
N VAL A 70 19.66 -12.53 9.12
CA VAL A 70 20.20 -11.22 8.74
C VAL A 70 19.24 -10.47 7.82
N ALA A 71 18.76 -11.13 6.75
CA ALA A 71 17.83 -10.52 5.79
C ALA A 71 16.52 -10.11 6.46
N PHE A 72 15.92 -11.01 7.24
CA PHE A 72 14.68 -10.73 7.97
C PHE A 72 14.86 -9.63 9.03
N THR A 73 16.00 -9.59 9.73
CA THR A 73 16.29 -8.50 10.68
C THR A 73 16.44 -7.17 9.95
N GLY A 74 17.06 -7.15 8.76
CA GLY A 74 17.10 -5.96 7.90
C GLY A 74 15.72 -5.47 7.51
N GLY A 75 14.86 -6.36 7.02
CA GLY A 75 13.46 -6.06 6.69
C GLY A 75 12.63 -5.64 7.90
N SER A 76 12.90 -6.20 9.10
CA SER A 76 12.16 -5.84 10.31
C SER A 76 12.40 -4.41 10.78
N VAL A 77 13.53 -3.81 10.43
CA VAL A 77 13.77 -2.38 10.70
C VAL A 77 12.73 -1.54 9.95
N MET A 78 12.44 -1.87 8.67
CA MET A 78 11.39 -1.20 7.91
C MET A 78 10.02 -1.41 8.55
N GLY A 79 9.68 -2.67 8.88
CA GLY A 79 8.37 -2.99 9.47
C GLY A 79 8.09 -2.26 10.78
N ILE A 80 9.06 -2.22 11.69
CA ILE A 80 8.91 -1.53 12.97
C ILE A 80 8.98 -0.01 12.79
N ALA A 81 9.80 0.51 11.86
CA ALA A 81 9.85 1.95 11.55
C ALA A 81 8.50 2.43 10.99
N VAL A 82 7.89 1.71 10.06
CA VAL A 82 6.56 2.03 9.50
C VAL A 82 5.52 2.11 10.62
N ALA A 83 5.34 1.04 11.38
CA ALA A 83 4.31 1.00 12.42
C ALA A 83 4.60 1.99 13.57
N GLY A 84 5.86 2.07 13.99
CA GLY A 84 6.30 2.90 15.11
C GLY A 84 6.23 4.39 14.81
N LEU A 85 6.82 4.85 13.69
CA LEU A 85 6.83 6.27 13.33
C LEU A 85 5.43 6.78 12.98
N ALA A 86 4.63 5.96 12.27
CA ALA A 86 3.24 6.30 11.96
C ALA A 86 2.41 6.55 13.23
N THR A 87 2.50 5.63 14.20
CA THR A 87 1.75 5.73 15.45
C THR A 87 2.29 6.85 16.34
N ALA A 88 3.62 6.95 16.48
CA ALA A 88 4.24 8.01 17.28
C ALA A 88 3.89 9.40 16.73
N GLY A 89 3.87 9.58 15.41
CA GLY A 89 3.50 10.82 14.78
C GLY A 89 2.02 11.17 14.98
N LEU A 90 1.13 10.18 14.84
CA LEU A 90 -0.30 10.39 15.11
C LEU A 90 -0.54 10.77 16.57
N VAL A 91 0.07 10.05 17.53
CA VAL A 91 -0.03 10.36 18.96
C VAL A 91 0.55 11.73 19.26
N PHE A 92 1.67 12.11 18.64
CA PHE A 92 2.27 13.43 18.76
C PHE A 92 1.31 14.54 18.27
N VAL A 93 0.68 14.37 17.12
CA VAL A 93 -0.31 15.33 16.59
C VAL A 93 -1.53 15.43 17.51
N LEU A 94 -2.05 14.31 17.99
CA LEU A 94 -3.15 14.28 18.96
C LEU A 94 -2.78 14.97 20.29
N TRP A 95 -1.57 14.78 20.77
CA TRP A 95 -1.08 15.43 22.00
C TRP A 95 -0.85 16.92 21.81
N LEU A 96 -0.24 17.31 20.68
CA LEU A 96 0.07 18.71 20.35
C LEU A 96 -1.21 19.55 20.25
N PHE A 97 -2.23 18.98 19.61
CA PHE A 97 -3.52 19.65 19.38
C PHE A 97 -4.64 19.09 20.27
N ARG A 98 -4.31 18.52 21.43
CA ARG A 98 -5.25 17.85 22.34
C ARG A 98 -6.50 18.67 22.67
N ARG A 99 -6.39 20.01 22.68
CA ARG A 99 -7.52 20.91 22.93
C ARG A 99 -8.63 20.76 21.89
N GLU A 100 -8.26 20.57 20.63
CA GLU A 100 -9.20 20.42 19.50
C GLU A 100 -9.95 19.08 19.51
N PHE A 101 -9.48 18.14 20.33
CA PHE A 101 -10.08 16.84 20.56
C PHE A 101 -10.78 16.73 21.91
N SER A 102 -10.86 17.80 22.71
CA SER A 102 -11.53 17.73 24.00
C SER A 102 -13.05 17.75 23.84
N PRO A 103 -13.80 17.06 24.72
CA PRO A 103 -15.27 17.01 24.64
C PRO A 103 -15.93 18.39 24.68
N ASP A 104 -15.29 19.36 25.34
CA ASP A 104 -15.80 20.72 25.47
C ASP A 104 -15.62 21.57 24.20
N VAL A 105 -14.70 21.20 23.32
CA VAL A 105 -14.36 21.93 22.10
C VAL A 105 -14.81 21.20 20.84
N VAL A 106 -14.92 19.87 20.91
CA VAL A 106 -15.29 19.05 19.77
C VAL A 106 -16.75 19.32 19.36
N ALA A 107 -16.90 20.14 18.33
CA ALA A 107 -18.17 20.54 17.75
C ALA A 107 -17.98 20.84 16.25
N ILE A 108 -19.07 21.04 15.54
CA ILE A 108 -18.98 21.58 14.18
C ILE A 108 -18.56 23.04 14.27
N THR A 109 -17.42 23.33 13.68
CA THR A 109 -16.87 24.70 13.58
C THR A 109 -17.24 25.26 12.22
N THR A 110 -17.78 26.49 12.20
CA THR A 110 -18.03 27.25 10.97
C THR A 110 -16.89 28.21 10.71
N LYS A 111 -16.34 28.20 9.51
CA LYS A 111 -15.33 29.17 9.06
C LYS A 111 -15.77 29.83 7.77
N THR A 112 -15.77 31.16 7.74
CA THR A 112 -15.96 31.93 6.51
C THR A 112 -14.63 31.96 5.73
N LEU A 113 -14.62 31.44 4.52
CA LEU A 113 -13.43 31.37 3.67
C LEU A 113 -13.02 32.76 3.18
N PHE A 114 -11.76 33.13 3.41
CA PHE A 114 -11.16 34.39 2.98
C PHE A 114 -11.96 35.65 3.37
N GLY A 115 -12.85 35.54 4.36
CA GLY A 115 -13.74 36.64 4.75
C GLY A 115 -14.85 36.96 3.75
N ILE A 116 -15.13 36.08 2.80
CA ILE A 116 -16.18 36.27 1.80
C ILE A 116 -17.53 35.92 2.40
N PRO A 117 -18.49 36.85 2.50
CA PRO A 117 -19.81 36.57 3.05
C PRO A 117 -20.54 35.46 2.29
N GLY A 118 -21.07 34.48 3.00
CA GLY A 118 -21.77 33.32 2.43
C GLY A 118 -20.85 32.18 1.97
N ALA A 119 -19.52 32.29 2.11
CA ALA A 119 -18.57 31.21 1.84
C ALA A 119 -18.24 30.46 3.13
N ASP A 120 -19.28 30.03 3.86
CA ASP A 120 -19.13 29.33 5.13
C ASP A 120 -18.95 27.84 4.95
N VAL A 121 -17.98 27.25 5.65
CA VAL A 121 -17.67 25.82 5.63
C VAL A 121 -17.75 25.26 7.05
N ASN A 122 -18.30 24.07 7.18
CA ASN A 122 -18.58 23.40 8.45
C ASN A 122 -17.75 22.12 8.56
N PHE A 123 -16.99 21.94 9.65
CA PHE A 123 -16.18 20.76 9.91
C PHE A 123 -15.88 20.60 11.40
N ILE A 124 -15.45 19.41 11.79
CA ILE A 124 -14.86 19.16 13.10
C ILE A 124 -13.35 19.41 12.97
N LYS A 125 -12.82 20.43 13.66
CA LYS A 125 -11.42 20.86 13.52
C LYS A 125 -10.43 19.73 13.83
N GLY A 126 -10.67 18.92 14.88
CA GLY A 126 -9.85 17.77 15.22
C GLY A 126 -9.81 16.72 14.10
N ALA A 127 -10.98 16.41 13.50
CA ALA A 127 -11.06 15.49 12.36
C ALA A 127 -10.26 15.99 11.15
N LEU A 128 -10.31 17.30 10.88
CA LEU A 128 -9.56 17.93 9.80
C LEU A 128 -8.04 17.83 10.03
N ILE A 129 -7.57 18.07 11.25
CA ILE A 129 -6.14 17.98 11.61
C ILE A 129 -5.58 16.58 11.37
N ILE A 130 -6.27 15.53 11.87
CA ILE A 130 -5.77 14.15 11.68
C ILE A 130 -5.90 13.68 10.22
N SER A 131 -6.92 14.15 9.50
CA SER A 131 -7.05 13.87 8.06
C SER A 131 -5.89 14.48 7.27
N ALA A 132 -5.42 15.67 7.65
CA ALA A 132 -4.25 16.30 7.02
C ALA A 132 -2.95 15.52 7.30
N TYR A 133 -2.79 14.95 8.50
CA TYR A 133 -1.68 14.05 8.80
C TYR A 133 -1.67 12.85 7.84
N SER A 134 -2.82 12.19 7.63
CA SER A 134 -2.96 11.11 6.65
C SER A 134 -2.66 11.56 5.22
N ALA A 135 -3.20 12.72 4.80
CA ALA A 135 -3.00 13.24 3.46
C ALA A 135 -1.51 13.49 3.16
N GLY A 136 -0.76 13.96 4.16
CA GLY A 136 0.69 14.14 4.05
C GLY A 136 1.43 12.81 3.86
N ALA A 137 1.09 11.80 4.65
CA ALA A 137 1.66 10.46 4.53
C ALA A 137 1.31 9.80 3.18
N SER A 138 0.03 9.92 2.76
CA SER A 138 -0.46 9.34 1.50
C SER A 138 0.19 9.96 0.27
N LEU A 139 0.45 11.26 0.29
CA LEU A 139 1.07 11.94 -0.84
C LEU A 139 2.52 11.48 -1.01
N VAL A 140 3.28 11.34 0.08
CA VAL A 140 4.65 10.78 0.04
C VAL A 140 4.62 9.35 -0.48
N ALA A 141 3.71 8.53 0.05
CA ALA A 141 3.57 7.13 -0.38
C ALA A 141 3.32 7.00 -1.88
N LEU A 142 2.46 7.86 -2.45
CA LEU A 142 2.18 7.84 -3.88
C LEU A 142 3.42 8.20 -4.70
N PHE A 143 4.18 9.22 -4.31
CA PHE A 143 5.41 9.60 -5.00
C PHE A 143 6.44 8.47 -4.95
N ASP A 144 6.73 7.94 -3.76
CA ASP A 144 7.71 6.87 -3.58
C ASP A 144 7.30 5.59 -4.34
N ARG A 145 6.01 5.24 -4.34
CA ARG A 145 5.54 4.02 -5.00
C ARG A 145 5.50 4.15 -6.53
N VAL A 146 5.01 5.27 -7.05
CA VAL A 146 4.97 5.51 -8.50
C VAL A 146 6.36 5.76 -9.05
N GLY A 147 7.15 6.62 -8.42
CA GLY A 147 8.52 6.93 -8.85
C GLY A 147 9.44 5.72 -8.74
N GLY A 148 9.43 5.05 -7.59
CA GLY A 148 10.21 3.85 -7.32
C GLY A 148 9.81 2.69 -8.24
N GLY A 149 8.51 2.45 -8.45
CA GLY A 149 8.01 1.41 -9.35
C GLY A 149 8.39 1.65 -10.81
N ILE A 150 8.33 2.89 -11.31
CA ILE A 150 8.80 3.22 -12.66
C ILE A 150 10.32 3.00 -12.75
N TYR A 151 11.07 3.38 -11.72
CA TYR A 151 12.51 3.21 -11.67
C TYR A 151 12.89 1.72 -11.74
N THR A 152 12.44 0.92 -10.77
CA THR A 152 12.84 -0.48 -10.65
C THR A 152 12.40 -1.31 -11.86
N LYS A 153 11.14 -1.22 -12.27
CA LYS A 153 10.65 -2.08 -13.34
C LYS A 153 11.10 -1.67 -14.74
N ALA A 154 11.51 -0.43 -14.95
CA ALA A 154 12.17 -0.05 -16.20
C ALA A 154 13.62 -0.56 -16.28
N ALA A 155 14.34 -0.62 -15.15
CA ALA A 155 15.69 -1.18 -15.09
C ALA A 155 15.66 -2.69 -15.29
N ASP A 156 14.81 -3.39 -14.55
CA ASP A 156 14.57 -4.83 -14.62
C ASP A 156 14.19 -5.28 -16.03
N MET A 157 13.11 -4.72 -16.63
CA MET A 157 12.72 -5.01 -18.01
C MET A 157 13.86 -4.82 -19.02
N ALA A 158 14.64 -3.77 -18.89
CA ALA A 158 15.73 -3.48 -19.82
C ALA A 158 16.91 -4.45 -19.61
N ALA A 159 17.22 -4.80 -18.35
CA ALA A 159 18.23 -5.78 -17.99
C ALA A 159 17.89 -7.16 -18.54
N ASP A 160 16.63 -7.57 -18.39
CA ASP A 160 16.12 -8.87 -18.83
C ASP A 160 16.05 -8.98 -20.35
N LEU A 161 15.44 -7.99 -21.02
CA LEU A 161 15.30 -8.02 -22.48
C LEU A 161 16.66 -8.07 -23.20
N VAL A 162 17.59 -7.20 -22.84
CA VAL A 162 18.90 -7.19 -23.51
C VAL A 162 19.81 -8.28 -22.96
N GLY A 163 19.85 -8.49 -21.66
CA GLY A 163 20.74 -9.47 -21.04
C GLY A 163 20.31 -10.90 -21.31
N LYS A 164 19.13 -11.31 -20.83
CA LYS A 164 18.68 -12.71 -20.89
C LYS A 164 18.18 -13.12 -22.28
N VAL A 165 17.41 -12.24 -22.97
CA VAL A 165 16.76 -12.62 -24.25
C VAL A 165 17.68 -12.38 -25.44
N GLU A 166 18.30 -11.18 -25.58
CA GLU A 166 19.10 -10.85 -26.75
C GLU A 166 20.52 -11.42 -26.68
N LEU A 167 21.23 -11.16 -25.56
CA LEU A 167 22.65 -11.49 -25.41
C LEU A 167 22.88 -12.85 -24.73
N LYS A 168 21.84 -13.44 -24.14
CA LYS A 168 21.89 -14.73 -23.42
C LYS A 168 22.96 -14.76 -22.32
N ILE A 169 23.19 -13.63 -21.65
CA ILE A 169 24.03 -13.55 -20.46
C ILE A 169 23.20 -13.84 -19.21
N PRO A 170 23.81 -14.43 -18.17
CA PRO A 170 23.10 -14.72 -16.92
C PRO A 170 22.50 -13.47 -16.28
N GLU A 171 21.53 -13.69 -15.40
CA GLU A 171 20.98 -12.66 -14.51
C GLU A 171 22.07 -12.08 -13.60
N ASP A 172 22.00 -10.79 -13.31
CA ASP A 172 22.97 -10.04 -12.51
C ASP A 172 24.44 -10.14 -13.01
N ASP A 173 24.64 -10.47 -14.27
CA ASP A 173 25.98 -10.54 -14.83
C ASP A 173 26.64 -9.14 -14.83
N PRO A 174 27.87 -8.99 -14.31
CA PRO A 174 28.56 -7.69 -14.25
C PRO A 174 28.83 -7.07 -15.63
N ARG A 175 28.66 -7.80 -16.71
CA ARG A 175 28.74 -7.27 -18.08
C ARG A 175 27.50 -6.46 -18.47
N ASN A 176 26.35 -6.68 -17.78
CA ASN A 176 25.12 -5.96 -18.07
C ASN A 176 25.15 -4.56 -17.44
N PRO A 177 25.11 -3.46 -18.23
CA PRO A 177 25.12 -2.09 -17.67
C PRO A 177 23.94 -1.75 -16.77
N ALA A 178 22.82 -2.48 -16.89
CA ALA A 178 21.62 -2.22 -16.09
C ALA A 178 21.59 -2.98 -14.76
N ALA A 179 22.43 -4.02 -14.55
CA ALA A 179 22.38 -4.87 -13.37
C ALA A 179 22.44 -4.11 -12.02
N ILE A 180 23.26 -3.06 -11.90
CA ILE A 180 23.27 -2.25 -10.68
C ILE A 180 22.05 -1.36 -10.55
N ALA A 181 21.51 -0.85 -11.68
CA ALA A 181 20.29 -0.03 -11.64
C ALA A 181 19.09 -0.85 -11.19
N ASP A 182 19.03 -2.10 -11.59
CA ASP A 182 18.02 -3.08 -11.20
C ASP A 182 18.10 -3.36 -9.69
N ASN A 183 19.22 -3.83 -9.19
CA ASN A 183 19.44 -4.10 -7.76
C ASN A 183 19.22 -2.85 -6.85
N VAL A 184 19.51 -1.63 -7.33
CA VAL A 184 19.17 -0.39 -6.63
C VAL A 184 17.67 -0.17 -6.64
N GLY A 185 17.01 -0.53 -7.75
CA GLY A 185 15.56 -0.44 -7.93
C GLY A 185 14.79 -1.18 -6.86
N ASP A 186 15.17 -2.41 -6.54
CA ASP A 186 14.53 -3.22 -5.51
C ASP A 186 14.53 -2.55 -4.13
N ASN A 187 15.64 -1.89 -3.75
CA ASN A 187 15.67 -1.14 -2.51
C ASN A 187 14.74 0.09 -2.54
N VAL A 188 14.65 0.78 -3.67
CA VAL A 188 13.84 2.00 -3.80
C VAL A 188 12.37 1.67 -3.97
N GLY A 189 12.03 0.75 -4.90
CA GLY A 189 10.65 0.40 -5.25
C GLY A 189 10.02 -0.57 -4.26
N ASP A 190 10.72 -1.68 -3.99
CA ASP A 190 10.12 -2.80 -3.27
C ASP A 190 10.36 -2.77 -1.76
N VAL A 191 11.35 -2.02 -1.26
CA VAL A 191 11.48 -1.74 0.18
C VAL A 191 10.90 -0.36 0.51
N GLY A 192 11.41 0.71 -0.09
CA GLY A 192 10.99 2.08 0.23
C GLY A 192 9.55 2.36 -0.13
N GLY A 193 9.17 2.09 -1.39
CA GLY A 193 7.82 2.31 -1.89
C GLY A 193 6.75 1.46 -1.19
N LEU A 194 7.05 0.17 -0.92
CA LEU A 194 6.13 -0.70 -0.17
C LEU A 194 5.92 -0.22 1.26
N GLY A 195 7.01 0.17 1.94
CA GLY A 195 6.91 0.65 3.30
C GLY A 195 6.11 1.93 3.43
N ALA A 196 6.25 2.86 2.49
CA ALA A 196 5.46 4.08 2.45
C ALA A 196 3.96 3.80 2.20
N ASP A 197 3.64 2.84 1.30
CA ASP A 197 2.26 2.39 1.02
C ASP A 197 1.59 1.81 2.25
N LEU A 198 2.27 0.89 2.95
CA LEU A 198 1.70 0.27 4.15
C LEU A 198 1.63 1.24 5.34
N LEU A 199 2.55 2.21 5.45
CA LEU A 199 2.44 3.30 6.42
C LEU A 199 1.18 4.12 6.18
N GLU A 200 0.95 4.52 4.95
CA GLU A 200 -0.23 5.29 4.54
C GLU A 200 -1.53 4.54 4.83
N SER A 201 -1.61 3.26 4.44
CA SER A 201 -2.76 2.39 4.70
C SER A 201 -3.07 2.25 6.19
N PHE A 202 -2.02 2.08 6.99
CA PHE A 202 -2.08 1.94 8.44
C PHE A 202 -2.61 3.22 9.10
N VAL A 203 -2.04 4.37 8.76
CA VAL A 203 -2.49 5.68 9.24
C VAL A 203 -3.92 5.96 8.83
N GLY A 204 -4.25 5.76 7.54
CA GLY A 204 -5.58 6.01 6.99
C GLY A 204 -6.67 5.20 7.69
N SER A 205 -6.40 3.93 8.01
CA SER A 205 -7.35 3.07 8.70
C SER A 205 -7.65 3.54 10.14
N ILE A 206 -6.64 3.97 10.88
CA ILE A 206 -6.81 4.50 12.24
C ILE A 206 -7.62 5.80 12.21
N ILE A 207 -7.26 6.69 11.28
CA ILE A 207 -7.91 8.00 11.13
C ILE A 207 -9.36 7.85 10.72
N ALA A 208 -9.69 6.92 9.83
CA ALA A 208 -11.08 6.63 9.47
C ALA A 208 -11.93 6.28 10.71
N VAL A 209 -11.42 5.41 11.59
CA VAL A 209 -12.10 5.06 12.84
C VAL A 209 -12.30 6.30 13.73
N ILE A 210 -11.25 7.08 13.98
CA ILE A 210 -11.33 8.25 14.86
C ILE A 210 -12.27 9.30 14.28
N VAL A 211 -12.19 9.61 12.98
CA VAL A 211 -13.04 10.61 12.34
C VAL A 211 -14.51 10.22 12.44
N ILE A 212 -14.87 8.99 12.07
CA ILE A 212 -16.27 8.52 12.19
C ILE A 212 -16.73 8.61 13.63
N ALA A 213 -15.91 8.19 14.59
CA ALA A 213 -16.23 8.24 16.01
C ALA A 213 -16.47 9.67 16.51
N LEU A 214 -15.67 10.66 16.06
CA LEU A 214 -15.87 12.07 16.38
C LEU A 214 -17.20 12.60 15.83
N TYR A 215 -17.54 12.29 14.56
CA TYR A 215 -18.82 12.70 13.99
C TYR A 215 -20.00 12.02 14.68
N MET A 216 -19.88 10.75 15.07
CA MET A 216 -20.92 10.06 15.88
C MET A 216 -21.09 10.73 17.23
N TYR A 217 -20.01 11.09 17.90
CA TYR A 217 -20.09 11.80 19.20
C TYR A 217 -20.76 13.16 19.07
N VAL A 218 -20.39 13.96 18.06
CA VAL A 218 -21.02 15.27 17.82
C VAL A 218 -22.50 15.12 17.48
N GLY A 219 -22.86 14.11 16.69
CA GLY A 219 -24.23 13.79 16.31
C GLY A 219 -25.07 13.04 17.35
N ARG A 220 -24.58 12.83 18.58
CA ARG A 220 -25.19 11.96 19.61
C ARG A 220 -26.62 12.33 20.02
N HIS A 221 -27.07 13.54 19.75
CA HIS A 221 -28.43 13.97 20.00
C HIS A 221 -29.42 13.61 18.88
N ASN A 222 -28.94 13.15 17.72
CA ASN A 222 -29.77 12.61 16.65
C ASN A 222 -30.15 11.15 16.99
N LEU A 223 -31.45 10.82 16.90
CA LEU A 223 -31.95 9.51 17.30
C LEU A 223 -31.34 8.36 16.51
N ASP A 224 -31.12 8.53 15.21
CA ASP A 224 -30.56 7.49 14.35
C ASP A 224 -29.10 7.22 14.68
N ILE A 225 -28.32 8.29 14.97
CA ILE A 225 -26.93 8.19 15.39
C ILE A 225 -26.86 7.60 16.81
N TRP A 226 -27.76 7.99 17.71
CA TRP A 226 -27.85 7.40 19.03
C TRP A 226 -28.12 5.90 18.99
N ASN A 227 -29.04 5.45 18.15
CA ASN A 227 -29.33 4.03 17.93
C ASN A 227 -28.09 3.25 17.40
N LEU A 228 -27.20 3.92 16.70
CA LEU A 228 -25.92 3.35 16.27
C LEU A 228 -24.92 3.28 17.43
N ILE A 229 -24.84 4.33 18.27
CA ILE A 229 -24.00 4.41 19.46
C ILE A 229 -24.35 3.31 20.49
N THR A 230 -25.66 3.04 20.68
CA THR A 230 -26.12 2.01 21.61
C THR A 230 -25.61 0.62 21.25
N ARG A 231 -25.31 0.34 19.97
CA ARG A 231 -24.72 -0.94 19.54
C ARG A 231 -23.32 -1.14 20.12
N TYR A 232 -22.65 -0.08 20.56
CA TYR A 232 -21.32 -0.10 21.16
C TYR A 232 -21.34 -0.20 22.70
N GLY A 233 -22.52 -0.34 23.30
CA GLY A 233 -22.69 -0.57 24.74
C GLY A 233 -23.06 0.65 25.57
N PHE A 234 -23.23 1.83 24.96
CA PHE A 234 -23.65 3.03 25.67
C PHE A 234 -25.18 3.09 25.78
N THR A 235 -25.70 3.15 27.00
CA THR A 235 -27.15 3.15 27.28
C THR A 235 -27.69 4.54 27.63
N ASP A 236 -26.83 5.46 28.03
CA ASP A 236 -27.18 6.81 28.39
C ASP A 236 -26.11 7.82 27.95
N LEU A 237 -26.52 9.08 27.84
CA LEU A 237 -25.69 10.16 27.34
C LEU A 237 -24.56 10.52 28.32
N SER A 238 -24.83 10.42 29.61
CA SER A 238 -23.83 10.75 30.67
C SER A 238 -22.69 9.74 30.67
N ALA A 239 -22.97 8.46 30.49
CA ALA A 239 -21.96 7.43 30.33
C ALA A 239 -21.12 7.63 29.07
N LEU A 240 -21.74 8.04 27.96
CA LEU A 240 -21.02 8.38 26.73
C LEU A 240 -20.05 9.55 26.94
N GLU A 241 -20.53 10.64 27.55
CA GLU A 241 -19.73 11.86 27.79
C GLU A 241 -18.58 11.62 28.76
N ALA A 242 -18.82 10.87 29.83
CA ALA A 242 -17.78 10.48 30.79
C ALA A 242 -16.67 9.62 30.15
N ASN A 243 -16.99 8.89 29.09
CA ASN A 243 -16.09 7.96 28.44
C ASN A 243 -15.65 8.44 27.03
N TYR A 244 -15.83 9.70 26.70
CA TYR A 244 -15.54 10.27 25.38
C TYR A 244 -14.14 9.91 24.86
N TRP A 245 -13.11 10.04 25.69
CA TRP A 245 -11.73 9.79 25.25
C TRP A 245 -11.47 8.38 24.73
N TRP A 246 -12.28 7.42 25.10
CA TRP A 246 -12.15 6.06 24.57
C TRP A 246 -12.43 5.95 23.08
N PHE A 247 -13.20 6.89 22.48
CA PHE A 247 -13.40 6.95 21.04
C PHE A 247 -12.11 7.26 20.27
N VAL A 248 -11.16 7.95 20.90
CA VAL A 248 -9.85 8.27 20.34
C VAL A 248 -8.78 7.28 20.79
N LEU A 249 -8.83 6.85 22.07
CA LEU A 249 -7.79 6.01 22.67
C LEU A 249 -7.90 4.52 22.26
N LEU A 250 -9.10 3.97 22.11
CA LEU A 250 -9.29 2.55 21.82
C LEU A 250 -8.58 2.12 20.53
N PRO A 251 -8.74 2.81 19.38
CA PRO A 251 -8.02 2.46 18.16
C PRO A 251 -6.49 2.56 18.34
N ILE A 252 -5.99 3.55 19.08
CA ILE A 252 -4.56 3.71 19.35
C ILE A 252 -4.03 2.56 20.21
N LEU A 253 -4.77 2.14 21.24
CA LEU A 253 -4.39 1.01 22.08
C LEU A 253 -4.36 -0.31 21.31
N TYR A 254 -5.33 -0.55 20.43
CA TYR A 254 -5.31 -1.72 19.55
C TYR A 254 -4.05 -1.76 18.70
N VAL A 255 -3.69 -0.63 18.10
CA VAL A 255 -2.47 -0.49 17.30
C VAL A 255 -1.21 -0.70 18.13
N ALA A 256 -1.13 -0.13 19.32
CA ALA A 256 0.00 -0.34 20.23
C ALA A 256 0.19 -1.84 20.57
N GLY A 257 -0.93 -2.57 20.78
CA GLY A 257 -0.93 -4.02 20.94
C GLY A 257 -0.40 -4.75 19.71
N GLY A 258 -0.81 -4.33 18.52
CA GLY A 258 -0.35 -4.91 17.26
C GLY A 258 1.14 -4.68 16.97
N ILE A 259 1.66 -3.50 17.29
CA ILE A 259 3.10 -3.20 17.19
C ILE A 259 3.89 -4.09 18.17
N SER A 260 3.42 -4.18 19.42
CA SER A 260 4.03 -5.05 20.43
C SER A 260 4.02 -6.52 20.00
N SER A 261 2.91 -6.99 19.44
CA SER A 261 2.76 -8.34 18.90
C SER A 261 3.69 -8.59 17.71
N SER A 262 3.84 -7.61 16.82
CA SER A 262 4.78 -7.68 15.69
C SER A 262 6.22 -7.76 16.18
N LEU A 263 6.61 -6.99 17.19
CA LEU A 263 7.94 -7.03 17.78
C LEU A 263 8.24 -8.41 18.39
N LEU A 264 7.30 -8.98 19.15
CA LEU A 264 7.42 -10.33 19.71
C LEU A 264 7.55 -11.40 18.61
N ALA A 265 6.79 -11.25 17.51
CA ALA A 265 6.89 -12.14 16.36
C ALA A 265 8.24 -12.02 15.64
N VAL A 266 8.78 -10.82 15.48
CA VAL A 266 10.14 -10.59 14.94
C VAL A 266 11.18 -11.28 15.83
N LEU A 267 11.08 -11.14 17.14
CA LEU A 267 11.97 -11.83 18.08
C LEU A 267 11.83 -13.37 17.98
N TYR A 268 10.60 -13.88 17.84
CA TYR A 268 10.37 -15.31 17.60
C TYR A 268 11.10 -15.78 16.34
N VAL A 269 10.94 -15.11 15.21
CA VAL A 269 11.61 -15.47 13.94
C VAL A 269 13.14 -15.45 14.12
N ARG A 270 13.66 -14.42 14.77
CA ARG A 270 15.11 -14.25 15.00
C ARG A 270 15.71 -15.37 15.86
N TYR A 271 15.04 -15.78 16.94
CA TYR A 271 15.56 -16.73 17.91
C TYR A 271 15.09 -18.18 17.71
N SER A 272 14.19 -18.46 16.77
CA SER A 272 13.69 -19.80 16.49
C SER A 272 14.79 -20.68 15.86
N ARG A 273 15.38 -21.60 16.63
CA ARG A 273 16.50 -22.45 16.17
C ARG A 273 16.06 -23.89 15.79
N ARG A 274 14.84 -24.30 16.10
CA ARG A 274 14.41 -25.70 16.05
C ARG A 274 13.79 -26.17 14.73
N GLN A 275 13.36 -25.27 13.84
CA GLN A 275 12.72 -25.63 12.59
C GLN A 275 13.73 -25.58 11.41
N LYS A 276 13.74 -26.65 10.62
CA LYS A 276 14.53 -26.72 9.37
C LYS A 276 13.85 -25.98 8.21
N ASP A 277 12.52 -25.88 8.25
CA ASP A 277 11.71 -25.20 7.21
C ASP A 277 11.60 -23.70 7.54
N MET A 278 12.31 -22.89 6.77
CA MET A 278 12.40 -21.44 6.97
C MET A 278 11.10 -20.72 6.68
N GLN A 279 10.35 -21.16 5.67
CA GLN A 279 9.05 -20.60 5.36
C GLN A 279 8.07 -20.78 6.51
N ARG A 280 8.07 -21.96 7.16
CA ARG A 280 7.23 -22.18 8.33
C ARG A 280 7.57 -21.27 9.50
N ILE A 281 8.85 -20.91 9.68
CA ILE A 281 9.24 -19.97 10.73
C ILE A 281 8.60 -18.61 10.49
N LEU A 282 8.65 -18.10 9.26
CA LEU A 282 8.05 -16.82 8.89
C LEU A 282 6.53 -16.86 9.06
N MET A 283 5.87 -17.91 8.56
CA MET A 283 4.42 -18.07 8.68
C MET A 283 3.95 -18.25 10.14
N ASN A 284 4.73 -18.95 10.96
CA ASN A 284 4.44 -19.06 12.40
C ASN A 284 4.61 -17.70 13.10
N GLY A 285 5.60 -16.90 12.72
CA GLY A 285 5.78 -15.53 13.20
C GLY A 285 4.57 -14.65 12.86
N PHE A 286 4.11 -14.70 11.62
CA PHE A 286 2.91 -14.00 11.16
C PHE A 286 1.66 -14.42 11.96
N THR A 287 1.42 -15.74 12.09
CA THR A 287 0.28 -16.27 12.85
C THR A 287 0.37 -15.88 14.33
N LEU A 288 1.55 -15.93 14.93
CA LEU A 288 1.78 -15.50 16.31
C LEU A 288 1.42 -14.02 16.51
N ALA A 289 1.84 -13.14 15.59
CA ALA A 289 1.50 -11.72 15.65
C ALA A 289 -0.02 -11.50 15.59
N ALA A 290 -0.71 -12.18 14.67
CA ALA A 290 -2.17 -12.10 14.54
C ALA A 290 -2.90 -12.56 15.83
N LEU A 291 -2.49 -13.69 16.39
CA LEU A 291 -3.09 -14.24 17.64
C LEU A 291 -2.81 -13.33 18.85
N LEU A 292 -1.58 -12.85 19.01
CA LEU A 292 -1.25 -11.94 20.11
C LEU A 292 -1.99 -10.61 19.98
N THR A 293 -2.13 -10.08 18.76
CA THR A 293 -2.90 -8.87 18.49
C THR A 293 -4.38 -9.07 18.86
N ALA A 294 -4.98 -10.18 18.45
CA ALA A 294 -6.36 -10.51 18.83
C ALA A 294 -6.52 -10.65 20.35
N GLY A 295 -5.60 -11.33 21.02
CA GLY A 295 -5.62 -11.46 22.48
C GLY A 295 -5.47 -10.13 23.22
N PHE A 296 -4.57 -9.28 22.78
CA PHE A 296 -4.39 -7.93 23.34
C PHE A 296 -5.63 -7.06 23.10
N ALA A 297 -6.19 -7.09 21.89
CA ALA A 297 -7.40 -6.36 21.57
C ALA A 297 -8.60 -6.80 22.41
N ALA A 298 -8.76 -8.11 22.65
CA ALA A 298 -9.79 -8.62 23.56
C ALA A 298 -9.60 -8.09 24.98
N LEU A 299 -8.37 -8.09 25.49
CA LEU A 299 -8.04 -7.55 26.82
C LEU A 299 -8.36 -6.06 26.93
N VAL A 300 -7.92 -5.26 25.98
CA VAL A 300 -8.18 -3.80 25.97
C VAL A 300 -9.67 -3.53 25.88
N THR A 301 -10.41 -4.29 25.06
CA THR A 301 -11.87 -4.14 24.97
C THR A 301 -12.55 -4.47 26.30
N ALA A 302 -12.14 -5.55 26.97
CA ALA A 302 -12.70 -5.92 28.26
C ALA A 302 -12.44 -4.89 29.36
N LEU A 303 -11.38 -4.08 29.24
CA LEU A 303 -11.03 -2.98 30.14
C LEU A 303 -11.67 -1.64 29.74
N SER A 304 -12.26 -1.56 28.56
CA SER A 304 -12.88 -0.36 28.02
C SER A 304 -14.38 -0.29 28.39
N PRO A 305 -15.02 0.88 28.28
CA PRO A 305 -16.47 1.01 28.45
C PRO A 305 -17.28 0.47 27.26
N PHE A 306 -16.63 0.11 26.16
CA PHE A 306 -17.29 -0.49 25.02
C PHE A 306 -17.66 -1.95 25.27
N ASN A 307 -18.72 -2.40 24.61
CA ASN A 307 -18.95 -3.83 24.46
C ASN A 307 -17.97 -4.46 23.45
N PHE A 308 -18.11 -5.75 23.13
CA PHE A 308 -17.19 -6.48 22.26
C PHE A 308 -17.38 -6.20 20.74
N VAL A 309 -18.23 -5.26 20.32
CA VAL A 309 -18.41 -4.92 18.89
C VAL A 309 -17.14 -4.41 18.24
N PRO A 310 -16.36 -3.47 18.82
CA PRO A 310 -15.07 -3.06 18.25
C PRO A 310 -14.10 -4.23 18.09
N PHE A 311 -14.00 -5.11 19.09
CA PHE A 311 -13.14 -6.29 19.05
C PHE A 311 -13.55 -7.27 17.95
N PHE A 312 -14.83 -7.64 17.85
CA PHE A 312 -15.29 -8.58 16.82
C PHE A 312 -15.13 -7.99 15.42
N SER A 313 -15.27 -6.68 15.26
CA SER A 313 -15.02 -5.99 14.00
C SER A 313 -13.54 -6.04 13.63
N LEU A 314 -12.66 -5.77 14.58
CA LEU A 314 -11.20 -5.87 14.40
C LEU A 314 -10.78 -7.31 14.08
N LEU A 315 -11.29 -8.29 14.82
CA LEU A 315 -11.02 -9.71 14.60
C LEU A 315 -11.46 -10.16 13.22
N LEU A 316 -12.64 -9.71 12.75
CA LEU A 316 -13.12 -9.96 11.39
C LEU A 316 -12.13 -9.44 10.35
N GLY A 317 -11.54 -8.26 10.56
CA GLY A 317 -10.50 -7.72 9.72
C GLY A 317 -9.24 -8.60 9.70
N ILE A 318 -8.73 -8.99 10.87
CA ILE A 318 -7.58 -9.90 10.98
C ILE A 318 -7.83 -11.19 10.19
N VAL A 319 -8.98 -11.83 10.42
CA VAL A 319 -9.34 -13.09 9.75
C VAL A 319 -9.46 -12.90 8.24
N SER A 320 -10.11 -11.83 7.80
CA SER A 320 -10.27 -11.52 6.36
C SER A 320 -8.92 -11.30 5.70
N GLY A 321 -7.99 -10.57 6.34
CA GLY A 321 -6.64 -10.34 5.83
C GLY A 321 -5.86 -11.64 5.66
N VAL A 322 -5.90 -12.49 6.66
CA VAL A 322 -5.24 -13.81 6.61
C VAL A 322 -5.83 -14.67 5.47
N LEU A 323 -7.16 -14.69 5.32
CA LEU A 323 -7.81 -15.44 4.24
C LEU A 323 -7.45 -14.91 2.86
N ILE A 324 -7.43 -13.59 2.67
CA ILE A 324 -7.03 -12.96 1.39
C ILE A 324 -5.57 -13.30 1.06
N GLY A 325 -4.67 -13.26 2.05
CA GLY A 325 -3.28 -13.66 1.88
C GLY A 325 -3.15 -15.11 1.39
N PHE A 326 -3.87 -16.06 1.99
CA PHE A 326 -3.87 -17.46 1.57
C PHE A 326 -4.50 -17.67 0.18
N ILE A 327 -5.55 -16.92 -0.17
CA ILE A 327 -6.15 -16.96 -1.51
C ILE A 327 -5.13 -16.49 -2.55
N SER A 328 -4.42 -15.40 -2.28
CA SER A 328 -3.36 -14.90 -3.18
C SER A 328 -2.22 -15.91 -3.31
N GLU A 329 -1.77 -16.53 -2.21
CA GLU A 329 -0.78 -17.61 -2.26
C GLU A 329 -1.25 -18.78 -3.13
N TYR A 330 -2.52 -19.18 -3.03
CA TYR A 330 -3.06 -20.27 -3.85
C TYR A 330 -2.94 -20.00 -5.35
N TYR A 331 -3.17 -18.76 -5.79
CA TYR A 331 -3.10 -18.41 -7.21
C TYR A 331 -1.69 -18.10 -7.70
N THR A 332 -0.77 -17.72 -6.82
CA THR A 332 0.56 -17.24 -7.21
C THR A 332 1.70 -18.19 -6.89
N SER A 333 1.54 -19.12 -5.94
CA SER A 333 2.63 -20.01 -5.53
C SER A 333 2.74 -21.27 -6.41
N ALA A 334 3.97 -21.63 -6.75
CA ALA A 334 4.30 -22.87 -7.48
C ALA A 334 3.93 -24.16 -6.72
N ARG A 335 3.53 -24.08 -5.45
CA ARG A 335 2.97 -25.22 -4.69
C ARG A 335 1.62 -25.67 -5.22
N TYR A 336 0.85 -24.77 -5.83
CA TYR A 336 -0.53 -25.00 -6.21
C TYR A 336 -0.70 -25.13 -7.73
N ARG A 337 -1.83 -25.69 -8.12
CA ARG A 337 -2.15 -26.01 -9.52
C ARG A 337 -2.13 -24.80 -10.46
N PRO A 338 -2.69 -23.61 -10.14
CA PRO A 338 -2.77 -22.51 -11.11
C PRO A 338 -1.39 -22.13 -11.67
N THR A 339 -0.40 -21.91 -10.81
CA THR A 339 0.96 -21.52 -11.20
C THR A 339 1.70 -22.63 -11.95
N ARG A 340 1.50 -23.90 -11.54
CA ARG A 340 2.12 -25.05 -12.27
C ARG A 340 1.52 -25.24 -13.65
N GLU A 341 0.24 -25.02 -13.82
CA GLU A 341 -0.45 -25.09 -15.10
C GLU A 341 0.01 -23.96 -16.02
N LEU A 342 0.16 -22.74 -15.48
CA LEU A 342 0.75 -21.62 -16.18
C LEU A 342 2.19 -21.94 -16.66
N ALA A 343 3.03 -22.52 -15.81
CA ALA A 343 4.39 -22.94 -16.18
C ALA A 343 4.37 -23.99 -17.31
N ARG A 344 3.40 -24.89 -17.31
CA ARG A 344 3.21 -25.86 -18.42
C ARG A 344 2.86 -25.16 -19.74
N MET A 345 2.03 -24.11 -19.68
CA MET A 345 1.63 -23.34 -20.87
C MET A 345 2.78 -22.59 -21.51
N TYR A 346 3.88 -22.33 -20.80
CA TYR A 346 5.10 -21.76 -21.40
C TYR A 346 5.73 -22.65 -22.47
N GLN A 347 5.49 -23.97 -22.45
CA GLN A 347 5.91 -24.88 -23.54
C GLN A 347 5.23 -24.53 -24.87
N SER A 348 4.06 -23.90 -24.86
CA SER A 348 3.33 -23.45 -26.05
C SER A 348 3.75 -22.07 -26.54
N GLY A 349 4.70 -21.43 -25.88
CA GLY A 349 5.25 -20.12 -26.22
C GLY A 349 4.72 -18.96 -25.38
N PRO A 350 5.35 -17.78 -25.51
CA PRO A 350 5.10 -16.64 -24.62
C PRO A 350 3.68 -16.06 -24.73
N ALA A 351 3.08 -16.07 -25.92
CA ALA A 351 1.73 -15.54 -26.11
C ALA A 351 0.69 -16.32 -25.30
N VAL A 352 0.78 -17.65 -25.30
CA VAL A 352 -0.12 -18.53 -24.52
C VAL A 352 0.14 -18.34 -23.02
N GLY A 353 1.41 -18.27 -22.62
CA GLY A 353 1.80 -18.04 -21.23
C GLY A 353 1.28 -16.73 -20.67
N VAL A 354 1.44 -15.63 -21.39
CA VAL A 354 0.91 -14.30 -20.96
C VAL A 354 -0.61 -14.33 -20.84
N THR A 355 -1.31 -14.92 -21.83
CA THR A 355 -2.79 -15.01 -21.82
C THR A 355 -3.28 -15.83 -20.63
N GLU A 356 -2.65 -16.95 -20.33
CA GLU A 356 -3.00 -17.80 -19.18
C GLU A 356 -2.70 -17.07 -17.86
N GLY A 357 -1.55 -16.38 -17.74
CA GLY A 357 -1.22 -15.58 -16.56
C GLY A 357 -2.25 -14.49 -16.29
N MET A 358 -2.74 -13.81 -17.33
CA MET A 358 -3.85 -12.86 -17.20
C MET A 358 -5.14 -13.55 -16.72
N ALA A 359 -5.46 -14.73 -17.24
CA ALA A 359 -6.65 -15.48 -16.82
C ALA A 359 -6.57 -15.92 -15.35
N VAL A 360 -5.39 -16.37 -14.89
CA VAL A 360 -5.14 -16.70 -13.47
C VAL A 360 -5.37 -15.47 -12.59
N GLY A 361 -4.81 -14.32 -12.97
CA GLY A 361 -5.00 -13.07 -12.21
C GLY A 361 -6.47 -12.64 -12.15
N MET A 362 -7.21 -12.68 -13.27
CA MET A 362 -8.64 -12.36 -13.30
C MET A 362 -9.46 -13.31 -12.42
N SER A 363 -9.17 -14.61 -12.49
CA SER A 363 -9.88 -15.64 -11.71
C SER A 363 -9.67 -15.48 -10.20
N SER A 364 -8.51 -14.99 -9.79
CA SER A 364 -8.18 -14.77 -8.37
C SER A 364 -9.05 -13.71 -7.70
N SER A 365 -9.59 -12.77 -8.47
CA SER A 365 -10.44 -11.69 -7.97
C SER A 365 -11.75 -12.19 -7.33
N LEU A 366 -12.28 -13.33 -7.80
CA LEU A 366 -13.55 -13.87 -7.33
C LEU A 366 -13.56 -14.10 -5.81
N LEU A 367 -12.64 -14.91 -5.32
CA LEU A 367 -12.62 -15.30 -3.91
C LEU A 367 -12.23 -14.12 -3.00
N VAL A 368 -11.29 -13.29 -3.42
CA VAL A 368 -10.87 -12.11 -2.66
C VAL A 368 -12.02 -11.11 -2.52
N CYS A 369 -12.70 -10.77 -3.61
CA CYS A 369 -13.86 -9.87 -3.58
C CYS A 369 -15.01 -10.46 -2.75
N LEU A 370 -15.22 -11.76 -2.78
CA LEU A 370 -16.24 -12.42 -1.95
C LEU A 370 -15.91 -12.29 -0.45
N VAL A 371 -14.66 -12.51 -0.04
CA VAL A 371 -14.24 -12.33 1.36
C VAL A 371 -14.46 -10.89 1.80
N ILE A 372 -14.05 -9.91 0.98
CA ILE A 372 -14.25 -8.48 1.27
C ILE A 372 -15.75 -8.16 1.41
N ALA A 373 -16.59 -8.61 0.48
CA ALA A 373 -18.03 -8.33 0.50
C ALA A 373 -18.71 -8.93 1.74
N VAL A 374 -18.40 -10.20 2.08
CA VAL A 374 -18.94 -10.85 3.27
C VAL A 374 -18.49 -10.12 4.54
N ALA A 375 -17.21 -9.77 4.63
CA ALA A 375 -16.69 -9.07 5.80
C ALA A 375 -17.33 -7.68 5.97
N ILE A 376 -17.56 -6.92 4.89
CA ILE A 376 -18.27 -5.64 4.94
C ILE A 376 -19.71 -5.86 5.47
N ILE A 377 -20.44 -6.84 4.95
CA ILE A 377 -21.81 -7.13 5.37
C ILE A 377 -21.86 -7.48 6.86
N VAL A 378 -20.96 -8.36 7.32
CA VAL A 378 -20.89 -8.77 8.72
C VAL A 378 -20.52 -7.58 9.62
N ALA A 379 -19.46 -6.82 9.29
CA ALA A 379 -19.06 -5.64 10.05
C ALA A 379 -20.19 -4.60 10.12
N TYR A 380 -20.84 -4.31 8.99
CA TYR A 380 -21.95 -3.35 8.94
C TYR A 380 -23.13 -3.79 9.83
N ARG A 381 -23.44 -5.08 9.86
CA ARG A 381 -24.49 -5.63 10.75
C ARG A 381 -24.11 -5.51 12.22
N LEU A 382 -22.83 -5.66 12.57
CA LEU A 382 -22.36 -5.52 13.94
C LEU A 382 -22.48 -4.09 14.48
N GLY A 383 -21.98 -3.10 13.74
CA GLY A 383 -21.86 -1.73 14.26
C GLY A 383 -21.89 -0.62 13.18
N GLY A 384 -22.44 -0.89 11.99
CA GLY A 384 -22.50 0.12 10.91
C GLY A 384 -21.13 0.43 10.31
N LEU A 385 -20.98 1.64 9.76
CA LEU A 385 -19.77 2.06 9.07
C LEU A 385 -18.53 2.13 9.98
N LEU A 386 -18.69 2.45 11.27
CA LEU A 386 -17.60 2.45 12.24
C LEU A 386 -17.01 1.05 12.43
N ALA A 387 -17.85 0.02 12.46
CA ALA A 387 -17.39 -1.38 12.56
C ALA A 387 -16.65 -1.81 11.28
N VAL A 388 -17.05 -1.34 10.10
CA VAL A 388 -16.32 -1.56 8.85
C VAL A 388 -14.93 -0.91 8.90
N ALA A 389 -14.84 0.31 9.44
CA ALA A 389 -13.55 0.99 9.64
C ALA A 389 -12.66 0.23 10.65
N TYR A 390 -13.22 -0.30 11.76
CA TYR A 390 -12.49 -1.17 12.69
C TYR A 390 -12.01 -2.47 12.03
N ALA A 391 -12.77 -3.06 11.11
CA ALA A 391 -12.32 -4.22 10.36
C ALA A 391 -11.13 -3.87 9.46
N GLY A 392 -11.17 -2.73 8.77
CA GLY A 392 -10.03 -2.24 7.99
C GLY A 392 -8.77 -2.01 8.83
N MET A 393 -8.94 -1.39 9.99
CA MET A 393 -7.85 -1.19 10.94
C MET A 393 -7.32 -2.54 11.47
N GLY A 394 -8.20 -3.52 11.71
CA GLY A 394 -7.84 -4.85 12.19
C GLY A 394 -6.87 -5.58 11.27
N MET A 395 -7.06 -5.48 9.97
CA MET A 395 -6.12 -6.04 8.99
C MET A 395 -4.71 -5.46 9.15
N LEU A 396 -4.59 -4.17 9.42
CA LEU A 396 -3.32 -3.44 9.46
C LEU A 396 -2.69 -3.38 10.86
N THR A 397 -3.40 -3.80 11.91
CA THR A 397 -2.93 -3.63 13.29
C THR A 397 -1.56 -4.27 13.55
N PHE A 398 -1.23 -5.40 12.91
CA PHE A 398 0.06 -6.09 13.01
C PHE A 398 0.94 -5.92 11.75
N VAL A 399 0.81 -4.79 11.07
CA VAL A 399 1.55 -4.44 9.83
C VAL A 399 3.07 -4.56 9.99
N GLY A 400 3.62 -4.36 11.18
CA GLY A 400 5.05 -4.44 11.44
C GLY A 400 5.69 -5.76 11.02
N ILE A 401 5.06 -6.90 11.31
CA ILE A 401 5.57 -8.22 10.87
C ILE A 401 5.36 -8.42 9.37
N MET A 402 4.26 -7.91 8.80
CA MET A 402 3.98 -8.00 7.37
C MET A 402 5.05 -7.29 6.54
N VAL A 403 5.31 -6.00 6.84
CA VAL A 403 6.36 -5.23 6.18
C VAL A 403 7.73 -5.88 6.35
N SER A 404 7.97 -6.50 7.52
CA SER A 404 9.23 -7.23 7.76
C SER A 404 9.40 -8.43 6.82
N MET A 405 8.29 -9.14 6.54
CA MET A 405 8.27 -10.29 5.62
C MET A 405 8.39 -9.84 4.15
N ASP A 406 7.77 -8.73 3.78
CA ASP A 406 7.82 -8.22 2.42
C ASP A 406 9.19 -7.61 2.09
N SER A 407 9.76 -6.83 3.01
CA SER A 407 11.11 -6.23 2.82
C SER A 407 12.24 -7.25 2.88
N TYR A 408 12.01 -8.45 3.37
CA TYR A 408 12.99 -9.55 3.36
C TYR A 408 13.28 -10.04 1.93
N GLY A 409 12.27 -10.13 1.07
CA GLY A 409 12.42 -10.62 -0.31
C GLY A 409 13.47 -9.85 -1.11
N PRO A 410 13.33 -8.53 -1.29
CA PRO A 410 14.32 -7.70 -1.99
C PRO A 410 15.73 -7.76 -1.41
N ILE A 411 15.88 -7.98 -0.11
CA ILE A 411 17.20 -8.18 0.51
C ILE A 411 17.81 -9.51 0.09
N GLY A 412 16.99 -10.57 -0.03
CA GLY A 412 17.40 -11.89 -0.51
C GLY A 412 17.84 -11.85 -1.97
N ASP A 413 17.06 -11.21 -2.80
CA ASP A 413 17.30 -11.02 -4.23
C ASP A 413 18.59 -10.23 -4.48
N ASN A 414 18.72 -9.04 -3.86
CA ASN A 414 19.95 -8.26 -3.91
C ASN A 414 21.20 -9.03 -3.40
N ALA A 415 21.02 -9.92 -2.42
CA ALA A 415 22.13 -10.77 -1.95
C ALA A 415 22.57 -11.76 -3.03
N ALA A 416 21.64 -12.28 -3.84
CA ALA A 416 21.93 -13.13 -5.00
C ALA A 416 22.67 -12.34 -6.10
N GLY A 417 22.20 -11.12 -6.41
CA GLY A 417 22.86 -10.21 -7.34
C GLY A 417 24.31 -9.89 -6.93
N ILE A 418 24.52 -9.55 -5.66
CA ILE A 418 25.88 -9.30 -5.11
C ILE A 418 26.76 -10.56 -5.25
N ALA A 419 26.23 -11.76 -4.98
CA ALA A 419 27.00 -12.99 -5.11
C ALA A 419 27.48 -13.20 -6.55
N THR A 420 26.65 -12.96 -7.55
CA THR A 420 26.98 -13.06 -8.97
C THR A 420 27.98 -11.99 -9.39
N MET A 421 27.74 -10.72 -9.04
CA MET A 421 28.60 -9.60 -9.41
C MET A 421 29.98 -9.68 -8.79
N ALA A 422 30.07 -10.18 -7.54
CA ALA A 422 31.33 -10.40 -6.84
C ALA A 422 32.04 -11.69 -7.26
N LYS A 423 31.45 -12.47 -8.20
CA LYS A 423 32.00 -13.75 -8.69
C LYS A 423 32.31 -14.73 -7.55
N LEU A 424 31.38 -14.82 -6.58
CA LEU A 424 31.52 -15.76 -5.47
C LEU A 424 31.29 -17.20 -5.95
N ASP A 425 31.56 -18.17 -5.07
CA ASP A 425 31.32 -19.59 -5.36
C ASP A 425 29.86 -19.82 -5.80
N PRO A 426 29.59 -20.59 -6.89
CA PRO A 426 28.23 -20.87 -7.36
C PRO A 426 27.29 -21.37 -6.27
N HIS A 427 27.79 -22.13 -5.30
CA HIS A 427 27.00 -22.58 -4.17
C HIS A 427 26.42 -21.42 -3.34
N VAL A 428 27.14 -20.29 -3.23
CA VAL A 428 26.64 -19.10 -2.52
C VAL A 428 25.43 -18.52 -3.28
N ARG A 429 25.49 -18.46 -4.61
CA ARG A 429 24.38 -18.02 -5.44
C ARG A 429 23.15 -18.92 -5.27
N GLU A 430 23.34 -20.26 -5.35
CA GLU A 430 22.24 -21.23 -5.16
C GLU A 430 21.54 -21.05 -3.80
N GLN A 431 22.29 -20.81 -2.74
CA GLN A 431 21.70 -20.57 -1.43
C GLN A 431 20.97 -19.22 -1.33
N CYS A 432 21.44 -18.18 -2.03
CA CYS A 432 20.73 -16.90 -2.15
C CYS A 432 19.42 -17.07 -2.95
N ASP A 433 19.44 -17.86 -4.03
CA ASP A 433 18.24 -18.16 -4.83
C ASP A 433 17.16 -18.87 -4.00
N ILE A 434 17.55 -19.74 -3.04
CA ILE A 434 16.62 -20.34 -2.08
C ILE A 434 15.99 -19.28 -1.16
N LEU A 435 16.78 -18.30 -0.68
CA LEU A 435 16.27 -17.20 0.14
C LEU A 435 15.29 -16.34 -0.65
N ASP A 436 15.62 -16.01 -1.90
CA ASP A 436 14.76 -15.26 -2.81
C ASP A 436 13.45 -16.00 -3.08
N SER A 437 13.47 -17.31 -3.36
CA SER A 437 12.26 -18.13 -3.56
C SER A 437 11.33 -18.11 -2.35
N ILE A 438 11.88 -18.16 -1.13
CA ILE A 438 11.09 -18.01 0.11
C ILE A 438 10.53 -16.59 0.19
N GLY A 439 11.31 -15.57 -0.16
CA GLY A 439 10.90 -14.16 -0.21
C GLY A 439 9.71 -13.95 -1.13
N ASN A 440 9.76 -14.48 -2.34
CA ASN A 440 8.67 -14.37 -3.32
C ASN A 440 7.36 -15.03 -2.85
N THR A 441 7.47 -16.17 -2.15
CA THR A 441 6.29 -16.83 -1.58
C THR A 441 5.66 -16.00 -0.46
N THR A 442 6.46 -15.40 0.42
CA THR A 442 5.95 -14.54 1.49
C THR A 442 5.43 -13.21 0.95
N ALA A 443 6.10 -12.63 -0.05
CA ALA A 443 5.65 -11.41 -0.72
C ALA A 443 4.30 -11.58 -1.44
N ALA A 444 4.01 -12.75 -1.99
CA ALA A 444 2.69 -13.03 -2.58
C ALA A 444 1.55 -12.94 -1.56
N ILE A 445 1.77 -13.46 -0.34
CA ILE A 445 0.83 -13.34 0.78
C ILE A 445 0.70 -11.89 1.19
N GLY A 446 1.84 -11.19 1.34
CA GLY A 446 1.91 -9.79 1.71
C GLY A 446 1.18 -8.86 0.73
N LYS A 447 1.38 -9.05 -0.57
CA LYS A 447 0.69 -8.26 -1.61
C LYS A 447 -0.83 -8.46 -1.56
N GLY A 448 -1.30 -9.71 -1.43
CA GLY A 448 -2.73 -9.99 -1.27
C GLY A 448 -3.32 -9.32 -0.04
N PHE A 449 -2.62 -9.40 1.08
CA PHE A 449 -3.00 -8.73 2.33
C PHE A 449 -2.99 -7.20 2.18
N ALA A 450 -1.98 -6.60 1.53
CA ALA A 450 -1.88 -5.17 1.28
C ALA A 450 -3.08 -4.65 0.47
N ILE A 451 -3.44 -5.35 -0.62
CA ILE A 451 -4.59 -4.98 -1.47
C ILE A 451 -5.90 -5.07 -0.66
N GLY A 452 -6.12 -6.15 0.07
CA GLY A 452 -7.31 -6.32 0.91
C GLY A 452 -7.42 -5.23 1.98
N SER A 453 -6.32 -4.92 2.66
CA SER A 453 -6.27 -3.89 3.69
C SER A 453 -6.49 -2.49 3.13
N ALA A 454 -5.93 -2.20 1.94
CA ALA A 454 -6.15 -0.94 1.23
C ALA A 454 -7.62 -0.76 0.85
N ALA A 455 -8.28 -1.82 0.41
CA ALA A 455 -9.72 -1.81 0.13
C ALA A 455 -10.53 -1.42 1.35
N PHE A 456 -10.31 -2.06 2.50
CA PHE A 456 -11.02 -1.73 3.74
C PHE A 456 -10.67 -0.34 4.28
N ALA A 457 -9.40 0.08 4.22
CA ALA A 457 -8.98 1.42 4.62
C ALA A 457 -9.67 2.49 3.77
N ALA A 458 -9.73 2.29 2.45
CA ALA A 458 -10.42 3.20 1.54
C ALA A 458 -11.94 3.25 1.81
N ILE A 459 -12.58 2.11 2.10
CA ILE A 459 -14.00 2.09 2.50
C ILE A 459 -14.20 2.89 3.78
N GLY A 460 -13.32 2.72 4.78
CA GLY A 460 -13.36 3.51 6.01
C GLY A 460 -13.19 5.00 5.77
N LEU A 461 -12.25 5.40 4.91
CA LEU A 461 -12.01 6.80 4.55
C LEU A 461 -13.17 7.40 3.75
N ILE A 462 -13.78 6.65 2.82
CA ILE A 462 -14.98 7.08 2.10
C ILE A 462 -16.17 7.23 3.08
N ALA A 463 -16.30 6.31 4.03
CA ALA A 463 -17.29 6.44 5.09
C ALA A 463 -17.07 7.71 5.93
N ALA A 464 -15.81 7.99 6.33
CA ALA A 464 -15.44 9.23 7.03
C ALA A 464 -15.73 10.47 6.18
N TYR A 465 -15.46 10.43 4.86
CA TYR A 465 -15.84 11.49 3.94
C TYR A 465 -17.36 11.72 3.92
N LEU A 466 -18.16 10.67 3.85
CA LEU A 466 -19.62 10.79 3.84
C LEU A 466 -20.14 11.40 5.15
N TRP A 467 -19.59 11.02 6.29
CA TRP A 467 -19.89 11.64 7.58
C TRP A 467 -19.50 13.12 7.59
N SER A 468 -18.32 13.48 7.11
CA SER A 468 -17.86 14.87 7.03
C SER A 468 -18.75 15.71 6.10
N ALA A 469 -19.10 15.15 4.94
CA ALA A 469 -19.95 15.82 3.94
C ALA A 469 -21.40 15.98 4.40
N ALA A 470 -21.90 15.13 5.31
CA ALA A 470 -23.23 15.21 5.90
C ALA A 470 -23.33 16.22 7.06
N GLY A 471 -22.22 16.63 7.67
CA GLY A 471 -22.17 17.59 8.78
C GLY A 471 -22.70 18.97 8.36
N ARG A 472 -23.65 19.54 9.13
CA ARG A 472 -24.15 20.91 9.00
C ARG A 472 -23.91 21.67 10.32
N ALA A 473 -23.98 23.00 10.28
CA ALA A 473 -23.68 23.86 11.43
C ALA A 473 -24.43 23.51 12.72
N GLU A 474 -25.63 22.97 12.62
CA GLU A 474 -26.50 22.70 13.77
C GLU A 474 -26.85 21.21 13.95
N GLU A 475 -26.67 20.36 12.92
CA GLU A 475 -27.07 18.94 12.98
C GLU A 475 -26.12 18.04 12.20
N VAL A 476 -25.77 16.89 12.79
CA VAL A 476 -25.12 15.77 12.11
C VAL A 476 -26.18 14.72 11.81
N HIS A 477 -26.33 14.37 10.54
CA HIS A 477 -27.24 13.32 10.09
C HIS A 477 -26.44 12.07 9.68
N LEU A 478 -27.12 10.91 9.66
CA LEU A 478 -26.54 9.70 9.07
C LEU A 478 -26.18 9.96 7.60
N PRO A 479 -24.99 9.54 7.16
CA PRO A 479 -24.59 9.67 5.76
C PRO A 479 -25.58 8.92 4.86
N ASN A 480 -26.09 9.59 3.85
CA ASN A 480 -26.93 8.99 2.83
C ASN A 480 -26.40 9.38 1.44
N VAL A 481 -26.18 8.36 0.59
CA VAL A 481 -25.83 8.56 -0.83
C VAL A 481 -27.02 8.05 -1.64
N PRO A 482 -27.93 8.92 -2.08
CA PRO A 482 -29.14 8.53 -2.76
C PRO A 482 -28.84 8.09 -4.21
N LEU A 483 -28.58 6.80 -4.40
CA LEU A 483 -28.29 6.22 -5.71
C LEU A 483 -29.49 6.27 -6.67
N VAL A 484 -30.66 6.23 -6.13
CA VAL A 484 -31.96 6.12 -6.87
C VAL A 484 -32.80 7.39 -6.74
N SER A 485 -32.29 8.44 -6.13
CA SER A 485 -32.99 9.71 -6.03
C SER A 485 -33.20 10.34 -7.42
N PRO A 486 -34.42 10.80 -7.78
CA PRO A 486 -34.64 11.50 -9.04
C PRO A 486 -33.78 12.75 -9.24
N GLU A 487 -33.38 13.40 -8.13
CA GLU A 487 -32.67 14.68 -8.18
C GLU A 487 -31.14 14.52 -8.35
N VAL A 488 -30.52 13.51 -7.73
CA VAL A 488 -29.08 13.36 -7.68
C VAL A 488 -28.57 11.99 -8.14
N GLY A 489 -29.42 11.00 -8.32
CA GLY A 489 -29.02 9.64 -8.69
C GLY A 489 -28.24 9.59 -9.99
N GLY A 490 -28.63 10.38 -11.00
CA GLY A 490 -27.87 10.51 -12.26
C GLY A 490 -26.45 11.03 -12.08
N LEU A 491 -26.24 11.96 -11.15
CA LEU A 491 -24.92 12.52 -10.84
C LEU A 491 -24.05 11.48 -10.12
N VAL A 492 -24.63 10.71 -9.20
CA VAL A 492 -23.91 9.61 -8.52
C VAL A 492 -23.50 8.55 -9.54
N MET A 493 -24.39 8.17 -10.48
CA MET A 493 -24.08 7.20 -11.54
C MET A 493 -22.97 7.70 -12.48
N ALA A 494 -23.01 8.98 -12.87
CA ALA A 494 -21.94 9.60 -13.66
C ALA A 494 -20.62 9.58 -12.90
N GLY A 495 -20.65 9.86 -11.59
CA GLY A 495 -19.50 9.71 -10.71
C GLY A 495 -18.95 8.29 -10.69
N LEU A 496 -19.79 7.27 -10.49
CA LEU A 496 -19.39 5.85 -10.49
C LEU A 496 -18.64 5.47 -11.78
N ILE A 497 -19.19 5.82 -12.93
CA ILE A 497 -18.59 5.50 -14.23
C ILE A 497 -17.23 6.21 -14.40
N THR A 498 -17.17 7.49 -14.11
CA THR A 498 -15.95 8.28 -14.26
C THR A 498 -14.86 7.88 -13.25
N GLY A 499 -15.24 7.49 -12.03
CA GLY A 499 -14.33 6.96 -11.05
C GLY A 499 -13.74 5.60 -11.46
N ALA A 500 -14.59 4.70 -11.95
CA ALA A 500 -14.13 3.41 -12.47
C ALA A 500 -13.20 3.58 -13.69
N MET A 501 -13.51 4.49 -14.59
CA MET A 501 -12.65 4.82 -15.74
C MET A 501 -11.27 5.32 -15.30
N LEU A 502 -11.20 6.14 -14.24
CA LEU A 502 -9.96 6.74 -13.79
C LEU A 502 -8.87 5.72 -13.49
N THR A 503 -9.21 4.62 -12.84
CA THR A 503 -8.23 3.59 -12.46
C THR A 503 -7.55 2.95 -13.67
N TYR A 504 -8.30 2.74 -14.76
CA TYR A 504 -7.74 2.26 -16.04
C TYR A 504 -6.83 3.31 -16.70
N VAL A 505 -7.24 4.57 -16.71
CA VAL A 505 -6.40 5.67 -17.26
C VAL A 505 -5.12 5.80 -16.46
N PHE A 506 -5.19 5.78 -15.14
CA PHE A 506 -4.04 5.82 -14.25
C PHE A 506 -3.09 4.63 -14.50
N SER A 507 -3.61 3.42 -14.55
CA SER A 507 -2.84 2.21 -14.85
C SER A 507 -2.16 2.29 -16.21
N ALA A 508 -2.87 2.74 -17.24
CA ALA A 508 -2.31 2.92 -18.58
C ALA A 508 -1.17 3.95 -18.61
N MET A 509 -1.27 5.03 -17.80
CA MET A 509 -0.21 6.01 -17.65
C MET A 509 1.04 5.41 -17.01
N LEU A 510 0.88 4.59 -15.98
CA LEU A 510 2.01 3.92 -15.31
C LEU A 510 2.68 2.89 -16.21
N ILE A 511 1.92 2.02 -16.88
CA ILE A 511 2.46 1.04 -17.84
C ILE A 511 3.26 1.76 -18.92
N ARG A 512 2.72 2.83 -19.51
CA ARG A 512 3.42 3.63 -20.51
C ARG A 512 4.68 4.31 -19.96
N ALA A 513 4.65 4.74 -18.70
CA ALA A 513 5.81 5.37 -18.06
C ALA A 513 6.95 4.35 -17.90
N VAL A 514 6.64 3.14 -17.42
CA VAL A 514 7.61 2.04 -17.29
C VAL A 514 8.15 1.66 -18.67
N SER A 515 7.27 1.32 -19.63
CA SER A 515 7.67 0.86 -20.96
C SER A 515 8.55 1.88 -21.72
N ARG A 516 8.20 3.17 -21.65
CA ARG A 516 9.00 4.23 -22.30
C ARG A 516 10.33 4.47 -21.59
N THR A 517 10.43 4.23 -20.29
CA THR A 517 11.69 4.35 -19.57
C THR A 517 12.58 3.13 -19.86
N ALA A 518 11.99 1.93 -19.92
CA ALA A 518 12.66 0.71 -20.33
C ALA A 518 13.22 0.81 -21.76
N ASP A 519 12.46 1.39 -22.72
CA ASP A 519 12.95 1.57 -24.10
C ASP A 519 14.22 2.44 -24.15
N VAL A 520 14.24 3.55 -23.39
CA VAL A 520 15.46 4.41 -23.30
C VAL A 520 16.64 3.63 -22.69
N MET A 521 16.37 2.78 -21.69
CA MET A 521 17.39 1.93 -21.07
C MET A 521 17.92 0.86 -22.02
N VAL A 522 17.03 0.18 -22.73
CA VAL A 522 17.39 -0.81 -23.76
C VAL A 522 18.30 -0.19 -24.82
N GLN A 523 17.97 0.99 -25.31
CA GLN A 523 18.81 1.71 -26.27
C GLN A 523 20.19 2.04 -25.70
N GLU A 524 20.26 2.47 -24.44
CA GLU A 524 21.52 2.76 -23.76
C GLU A 524 22.38 1.50 -23.56
N ILE A 525 21.78 0.40 -23.11
CA ILE A 525 22.50 -0.88 -22.95
C ILE A 525 23.07 -1.36 -24.29
N ARG A 526 22.25 -1.34 -25.36
CA ARG A 526 22.69 -1.71 -26.70
C ARG A 526 23.78 -0.76 -27.23
N ARG A 527 23.73 0.54 -26.91
CA ARG A 527 24.77 1.51 -27.25
C ARG A 527 26.10 1.11 -26.58
N GLN A 528 26.09 0.81 -25.29
CA GLN A 528 27.32 0.45 -24.56
C GLN A 528 27.96 -0.82 -25.12
N PHE A 529 27.18 -1.87 -25.40
CA PHE A 529 27.73 -3.09 -26.02
C PHE A 529 28.29 -2.85 -27.44
N ARG A 530 27.68 -1.95 -28.21
CA ARG A 530 28.12 -1.61 -29.55
C ARG A 530 29.42 -0.78 -29.56
N GLU A 531 29.50 0.18 -28.66
CA GLU A 531 30.69 1.07 -28.54
C GLU A 531 31.85 0.40 -27.82
N ASN A 532 31.58 -0.56 -26.94
CA ASN A 532 32.59 -1.29 -26.19
C ASN A 532 32.42 -2.81 -26.33
N PRO A 533 32.88 -3.44 -27.42
CA PRO A 533 32.79 -4.87 -27.63
C PRO A 533 33.49 -5.72 -26.52
N LYS A 534 34.43 -5.12 -25.78
CA LYS A 534 35.12 -5.77 -24.65
C LYS A 534 34.19 -6.05 -23.47
N LEU A 535 32.99 -5.48 -23.44
CA LEU A 535 31.98 -5.82 -22.45
C LEU A 535 31.56 -7.29 -22.57
N MET A 536 31.40 -7.82 -23.79
CA MET A 536 31.03 -9.23 -23.98
C MET A 536 32.12 -10.21 -23.51
N SER A 537 33.41 -9.88 -23.70
CA SER A 537 34.51 -10.71 -23.19
C SER A 537 34.73 -10.57 -21.67
N GLY A 538 34.07 -9.61 -21.01
CA GLY A 538 34.28 -9.33 -19.58
C GLY A 538 35.54 -8.55 -19.25
N GLU A 539 36.27 -8.04 -20.25
CA GLU A 539 37.46 -7.20 -20.10
C GLU A 539 37.12 -5.70 -19.99
N GLY A 540 35.89 -5.30 -20.41
CA GLY A 540 35.39 -3.95 -20.32
C GLY A 540 34.58 -3.72 -19.04
N THR A 541 34.51 -2.45 -18.59
CA THR A 541 33.64 -2.03 -17.48
C THR A 541 32.43 -1.28 -18.05
N PRO A 542 31.20 -1.69 -17.72
CA PRO A 542 29.99 -0.95 -18.12
C PRO A 542 29.88 0.40 -17.41
N ASP A 543 29.19 1.35 -18.04
CA ASP A 543 28.80 2.60 -17.39
C ASP A 543 27.46 2.41 -16.64
N TYR A 544 27.52 1.79 -15.48
CA TYR A 544 26.37 1.60 -14.59
C TYR A 544 25.73 2.93 -14.18
N ARG A 545 26.56 3.97 -13.96
CA ARG A 545 26.09 5.29 -13.50
C ARG A 545 25.14 5.93 -14.49
N ARG A 546 25.39 5.74 -15.77
CA ARG A 546 24.54 6.24 -16.84
C ARG A 546 23.14 5.62 -16.79
N CYS A 547 23.06 4.31 -16.61
CA CYS A 547 21.81 3.57 -16.47
C CYS A 547 21.02 4.01 -15.25
N ILE A 548 21.65 4.11 -14.07
CA ILE A 548 21.03 4.64 -12.85
C ILE A 548 20.49 6.06 -13.06
N THR A 549 21.22 6.92 -13.74
CA THR A 549 20.81 8.31 -14.00
C THR A 549 19.59 8.38 -14.92
N ILE A 550 19.55 7.55 -15.95
CA ILE A 550 18.42 7.48 -16.90
C ILE A 550 17.15 7.06 -16.17
N THR A 551 17.20 5.97 -15.41
CA THR A 551 16.02 5.48 -14.69
C THR A 551 15.55 6.46 -13.62
N ALA A 552 16.45 7.03 -12.83
CA ALA A 552 16.11 8.02 -11.81
C ALA A 552 15.46 9.28 -12.41
N HIS A 553 16.04 9.84 -13.47
CA HIS A 553 15.51 11.05 -14.11
C HIS A 553 14.13 10.82 -14.74
N ASN A 554 13.96 9.70 -15.44
CA ASN A 554 12.69 9.37 -16.09
C ASN A 554 11.62 8.98 -15.05
N GLY A 555 11.98 8.25 -13.98
CA GLY A 555 11.07 7.93 -12.88
C GLY A 555 10.47 9.19 -12.27
N VAL A 556 11.31 10.13 -11.84
CA VAL A 556 10.88 11.41 -11.25
C VAL A 556 10.02 12.23 -12.22
N ARG A 557 10.41 12.34 -13.50
CA ARG A 557 9.66 13.13 -14.47
C ARG A 557 8.30 12.54 -14.80
N ARG A 558 8.19 11.20 -14.89
CA ARG A 558 6.97 10.52 -15.33
C ARG A 558 5.98 10.27 -14.21
N MET A 559 6.39 10.33 -12.95
CA MET A 559 5.47 10.20 -11.82
C MET A 559 4.62 11.45 -11.56
N ILE A 560 5.04 12.63 -12.02
CA ILE A 560 4.40 13.92 -11.68
C ILE A 560 2.92 13.94 -12.10
N VAL A 561 2.61 13.58 -13.34
CA VAL A 561 1.24 13.68 -13.87
C VAL A 561 0.30 12.69 -13.21
N PRO A 562 0.63 11.38 -13.06
CA PRO A 562 -0.22 10.44 -12.33
C PRO A 562 -0.46 10.88 -10.88
N SER A 563 0.58 11.31 -10.17
CA SER A 563 0.47 11.73 -8.77
C SER A 563 -0.38 12.98 -8.59
N LEU A 564 -0.24 13.96 -9.49
CA LEU A 564 -1.05 15.18 -9.47
C LEU A 564 -2.52 14.89 -9.77
N MET A 565 -2.80 13.93 -10.66
CA MET A 565 -4.15 13.51 -11.02
C MET A 565 -4.91 12.97 -9.79
N ALA A 566 -4.24 12.22 -8.90
CA ALA A 566 -4.84 11.69 -7.69
C ALA A 566 -5.33 12.78 -6.71
N VAL A 567 -4.73 13.97 -6.76
CA VAL A 567 -5.10 15.12 -5.90
C VAL A 567 -6.11 16.03 -6.61
N VAL A 568 -5.84 16.37 -7.88
CA VAL A 568 -6.61 17.39 -8.60
C VAL A 568 -8.00 16.89 -8.99
N LEU A 569 -8.14 15.64 -9.44
CA LEU A 569 -9.42 15.14 -9.93
C LEU A 569 -10.51 15.07 -8.87
N PRO A 570 -10.29 14.52 -7.66
CA PRO A 570 -11.34 14.56 -6.63
C PRO A 570 -11.75 15.99 -6.25
N LEU A 571 -10.79 16.93 -6.18
CA LEU A 571 -11.08 18.32 -5.92
C LEU A 571 -11.91 18.95 -7.04
N PHE A 572 -11.52 18.72 -8.29
CA PHE A 572 -12.26 19.21 -9.45
C PHE A 572 -13.72 18.67 -9.48
N ILE A 573 -13.88 17.36 -9.30
CA ILE A 573 -15.21 16.73 -9.31
C ILE A 573 -16.05 17.23 -8.15
N GLY A 574 -15.47 17.32 -6.95
CA GLY A 574 -16.18 17.77 -5.76
C GLY A 574 -16.63 19.23 -5.86
N LEU A 575 -15.76 20.13 -6.36
CA LEU A 575 -16.06 21.56 -6.49
C LEU A 575 -17.04 21.85 -7.64
N VAL A 576 -16.90 21.17 -8.78
CA VAL A 576 -17.70 21.46 -9.97
C VAL A 576 -19.04 20.70 -9.98
N PHE A 577 -18.97 19.39 -9.68
CA PHE A 577 -20.14 18.49 -9.78
C PHE A 577 -20.80 18.16 -8.42
N GLY A 578 -20.21 18.63 -7.33
CA GLY A 578 -20.76 18.50 -5.99
C GLY A 578 -20.43 17.18 -5.28
N ARG A 579 -20.79 17.16 -3.98
CA ARG A 579 -20.39 16.09 -3.05
C ARG A 579 -20.96 14.70 -3.40
N TYR A 580 -22.16 14.62 -3.99
CA TYR A 580 -22.77 13.35 -4.35
C TYR A 580 -22.12 12.71 -5.58
N THR A 581 -21.76 13.51 -6.58
CA THR A 581 -20.99 13.04 -7.73
C THR A 581 -19.62 12.54 -7.29
N LEU A 582 -18.97 13.27 -6.39
CA LEU A 582 -17.69 12.85 -5.82
C LEU A 582 -17.81 11.55 -5.02
N ALA A 583 -18.88 11.37 -4.23
CA ALA A 583 -19.14 10.11 -3.53
C ALA A 583 -19.23 8.93 -4.52
N GLY A 584 -20.02 9.10 -5.61
CA GLY A 584 -20.07 8.11 -6.68
C GLY A 584 -18.70 7.85 -7.32
N PHE A 585 -17.95 8.90 -7.60
CA PHE A 585 -16.60 8.82 -8.18
C PHE A 585 -15.63 8.01 -7.29
N LEU A 586 -15.60 8.27 -5.99
CA LEU A 586 -14.76 7.53 -5.05
C LEU A 586 -15.16 6.05 -4.97
N VAL A 587 -16.46 5.74 -4.92
CA VAL A 587 -16.96 4.36 -4.90
C VAL A 587 -16.64 3.65 -6.21
N GLY A 588 -16.84 4.29 -7.35
CA GLY A 588 -16.51 3.72 -8.66
C GLY A 588 -15.01 3.43 -8.80
N ALA A 589 -14.16 4.38 -8.38
CA ALA A 589 -12.71 4.20 -8.36
C ALA A 589 -12.30 3.05 -7.43
N LEU A 590 -12.88 2.98 -6.23
CA LEU A 590 -12.61 1.92 -5.27
C LEU A 590 -12.93 0.53 -5.84
N LEU A 591 -14.14 0.33 -6.36
CA LEU A 591 -14.56 -0.98 -6.89
C LEU A 591 -13.69 -1.44 -8.06
N SER A 592 -13.37 -0.54 -8.97
CA SER A 592 -12.52 -0.83 -10.11
C SER A 592 -11.07 -1.08 -9.69
N ALA A 593 -10.52 -0.27 -8.76
CA ALA A 593 -9.15 -0.41 -8.30
C ALA A 593 -8.92 -1.71 -7.54
N ILE A 594 -9.84 -2.15 -6.67
CA ILE A 594 -9.73 -3.42 -5.95
C ILE A 594 -9.56 -4.58 -6.94
N MET A 595 -10.47 -4.68 -7.91
CA MET A 595 -10.44 -5.78 -8.89
C MET A 595 -9.17 -5.71 -9.76
N LEU A 596 -8.80 -4.52 -10.20
CA LEU A 596 -7.63 -4.33 -11.06
C LEU A 596 -6.31 -4.56 -10.29
N ALA A 597 -6.22 -4.14 -9.04
CA ALA A 597 -5.04 -4.36 -8.20
C ALA A 597 -4.83 -5.86 -7.90
N ILE A 598 -5.91 -6.58 -7.54
CA ILE A 598 -5.86 -8.05 -7.34
C ILE A 598 -5.42 -8.74 -8.63
N PHE A 599 -6.03 -8.37 -9.76
CA PHE A 599 -5.64 -8.89 -11.07
C PHE A 599 -4.14 -8.65 -11.35
N CYS A 600 -3.68 -7.41 -11.25
CA CYS A 600 -2.29 -7.04 -11.53
C CYS A 600 -1.31 -7.77 -10.60
N GLY A 601 -1.57 -7.78 -9.29
CA GLY A 601 -0.71 -8.41 -8.30
C GLY A 601 -0.59 -9.93 -8.50
N ASN A 602 -1.73 -10.60 -8.69
CA ASN A 602 -1.76 -12.06 -8.80
C ASN A 602 -1.36 -12.56 -10.20
N ALA A 603 -1.69 -11.84 -11.29
CA ALA A 603 -1.23 -12.18 -12.62
C ALA A 603 0.30 -12.12 -12.70
N GLY A 604 0.90 -10.99 -12.31
CA GLY A 604 2.35 -10.84 -12.35
C GLY A 604 3.06 -11.78 -11.38
N GLY A 605 2.52 -11.98 -10.16
CA GLY A 605 3.09 -12.94 -9.21
C GLY A 605 3.03 -14.39 -9.66
N ALA A 606 1.96 -14.78 -10.36
CA ALA A 606 1.86 -16.13 -10.95
C ALA A 606 2.84 -16.32 -12.11
N MET A 607 3.02 -15.29 -12.97
CA MET A 607 3.96 -15.32 -14.10
C MET A 607 5.40 -15.48 -13.61
N ASP A 608 5.81 -14.72 -12.62
CA ASP A 608 7.14 -14.78 -12.00
C ASP A 608 7.41 -16.16 -11.36
N ASN A 609 6.51 -16.62 -10.48
CA ASN A 609 6.68 -17.92 -9.83
C ASN A 609 6.58 -19.11 -10.81
N ALA A 610 5.85 -18.97 -11.91
CA ALA A 610 5.82 -19.97 -12.97
C ALA A 610 7.17 -20.03 -13.73
N LYS A 611 7.82 -18.87 -13.98
CA LYS A 611 9.18 -18.80 -14.55
C LYS A 611 10.17 -19.50 -13.59
N LYS A 612 10.15 -19.16 -12.30
CA LYS A 612 11.03 -19.78 -11.28
C LYS A 612 10.82 -21.30 -11.19
N TYR A 613 9.57 -21.76 -11.28
CA TYR A 613 9.28 -23.20 -11.31
C TYR A 613 9.90 -23.91 -12.52
N VAL A 614 9.96 -23.26 -13.68
CA VAL A 614 10.71 -23.79 -14.85
C VAL A 614 12.21 -23.80 -14.56
N GLU A 615 12.75 -22.75 -13.95
CA GLU A 615 14.17 -22.63 -13.60
C GLU A 615 14.65 -23.70 -12.61
N GLU A 616 13.78 -24.20 -11.74
CA GLU A 616 14.02 -25.33 -10.83
C GLU A 616 14.20 -26.69 -11.54
N GLY A 617 14.14 -26.71 -12.88
CA GLY A 617 14.37 -27.90 -13.70
C GLY A 617 13.12 -28.51 -14.30
N HIS A 618 11.93 -27.92 -14.09
CA HIS A 618 10.69 -28.38 -14.71
C HIS A 618 10.61 -27.93 -16.18
N PHE A 619 9.94 -28.70 -17.03
CA PHE A 619 9.68 -28.36 -18.44
C PHE A 619 10.92 -27.98 -19.26
N GLY A 620 12.07 -28.55 -18.95
CA GLY A 620 13.33 -28.34 -19.63
C GLY A 620 14.35 -27.43 -18.89
N GLY A 621 13.95 -26.75 -17.82
CA GLY A 621 14.84 -25.97 -16.97
C GLY A 621 15.37 -24.68 -17.61
N LYS A 622 16.38 -24.08 -17.00
CA LYS A 622 17.04 -22.85 -17.48
C LYS A 622 17.57 -23.03 -18.90
N GLY A 623 17.30 -22.06 -19.78
CA GLY A 623 17.74 -22.06 -21.18
C GLY A 623 16.80 -22.80 -22.15
N SER A 624 15.71 -23.43 -21.67
CA SER A 624 14.70 -24.06 -22.54
C SER A 624 13.79 -23.00 -23.18
N GLU A 625 13.01 -23.44 -24.22
CA GLU A 625 11.99 -22.59 -24.83
C GLU A 625 10.91 -22.16 -23.81
N ALA A 626 10.55 -23.05 -22.89
CA ALA A 626 9.62 -22.74 -21.80
C ALA A 626 10.20 -21.68 -20.85
N HIS A 627 11.50 -21.73 -20.56
CA HIS A 627 12.17 -20.68 -19.78
C HIS A 627 12.14 -19.33 -20.51
N ALA A 628 12.48 -19.29 -21.79
CA ALA A 628 12.43 -18.06 -22.59
C ALA A 628 11.00 -17.47 -22.64
N ALA A 629 9.97 -18.31 -22.77
CA ALA A 629 8.58 -17.90 -22.70
C ALA A 629 8.21 -17.35 -21.29
N GLY A 630 8.72 -17.98 -20.24
CA GLY A 630 8.56 -17.54 -18.86
C GLY A 630 9.17 -16.17 -18.59
N VAL A 631 10.40 -15.90 -19.08
CA VAL A 631 11.06 -14.59 -18.98
C VAL A 631 10.22 -13.50 -19.65
N VAL A 632 9.68 -13.75 -20.85
CA VAL A 632 8.80 -12.79 -21.55
C VAL A 632 7.51 -12.54 -20.76
N ALA A 633 6.90 -13.59 -20.20
CA ALA A 633 5.67 -13.45 -19.42
C ALA A 633 5.93 -12.66 -18.12
N ASP A 634 7.02 -12.93 -17.41
CA ASP A 634 7.42 -12.22 -16.20
C ASP A 634 7.69 -10.74 -16.51
N THR A 635 8.45 -10.43 -17.57
CA THR A 635 8.68 -9.04 -18.03
C THR A 635 7.38 -8.26 -18.29
N VAL A 636 6.31 -8.93 -18.74
CA VAL A 636 4.96 -8.34 -18.89
C VAL A 636 4.27 -8.21 -17.53
N GLY A 637 4.47 -9.17 -16.63
CA GLY A 637 3.87 -9.24 -15.30
C GLY A 637 4.44 -8.22 -14.30
N ASP A 638 5.72 -7.90 -14.42
CA ASP A 638 6.45 -7.02 -13.50
C ASP A 638 5.85 -5.62 -13.35
N PRO A 639 5.58 -4.86 -14.42
CA PRO A 639 4.91 -3.57 -14.31
C PRO A 639 3.53 -3.68 -13.66
N LEU A 640 2.83 -4.79 -13.84
CA LEU A 640 1.51 -5.02 -13.25
C LEU A 640 1.60 -5.23 -11.75
N LYS A 641 2.45 -6.18 -11.30
CA LYS A 641 2.52 -6.58 -9.88
C LYS A 641 3.21 -5.57 -8.98
N ASP A 642 4.23 -4.86 -9.50
CA ASP A 642 5.12 -4.04 -8.67
C ASP A 642 4.95 -2.52 -8.88
N THR A 643 4.29 -2.09 -9.97
CA THR A 643 4.01 -0.66 -10.21
C THR A 643 2.51 -0.38 -10.18
N VAL A 644 1.71 -1.00 -11.04
CA VAL A 644 0.29 -0.66 -11.23
C VAL A 644 -0.53 -1.08 -10.01
N GLY A 645 -0.47 -2.36 -9.61
CA GLY A 645 -1.28 -2.89 -8.51
C GLY A 645 -1.15 -2.05 -7.23
N PRO A 646 0.05 -1.94 -6.66
CA PRO A 646 0.25 -1.15 -5.44
C PRO A 646 -0.03 0.34 -5.58
N SER A 647 0.23 0.94 -6.76
CA SER A 647 -0.09 2.35 -6.98
C SER A 647 -1.60 2.63 -7.02
N LEU A 648 -2.43 1.66 -7.45
CA LEU A 648 -3.88 1.74 -7.38
C LEU A 648 -4.38 1.77 -5.93
N ASP A 649 -3.76 1.00 -5.05
CA ASP A 649 -4.10 0.97 -3.64
C ASP A 649 -3.89 2.34 -2.97
N ILE A 650 -2.78 3.00 -3.29
CA ILE A 650 -2.51 4.35 -2.78
C ILE A 650 -3.43 5.39 -3.44
N LEU A 651 -3.69 5.26 -4.75
CA LEU A 651 -4.56 6.18 -5.49
C LEU A 651 -5.92 6.33 -4.80
N ILE A 652 -6.59 5.21 -4.50
CA ILE A 652 -7.95 5.24 -3.91
C ILE A 652 -7.94 5.82 -2.50
N LYS A 653 -6.92 5.52 -1.71
CA LYS A 653 -6.79 6.05 -0.35
C LYS A 653 -6.50 7.55 -0.35
N LEU A 654 -5.52 7.99 -1.17
CA LEU A 654 -5.19 9.42 -1.30
C LEU A 654 -6.38 10.22 -1.78
N MET A 655 -7.09 9.76 -2.83
CA MET A 655 -8.31 10.44 -3.29
C MET A 655 -9.36 10.54 -2.19
N SER A 656 -9.53 9.48 -1.39
CA SER A 656 -10.50 9.45 -0.29
C SER A 656 -10.10 10.42 0.83
N VAL A 657 -8.82 10.46 1.20
CA VAL A 657 -8.31 11.40 2.24
C VAL A 657 -8.37 12.85 1.77
N ILE A 658 -8.02 13.13 0.52
CA ILE A 658 -8.16 14.48 -0.05
C ILE A 658 -9.64 14.87 -0.08
N SER A 659 -10.53 13.98 -0.48
CA SER A 659 -11.96 14.24 -0.46
C SER A 659 -12.49 14.48 0.96
N LEU A 660 -12.02 13.73 1.94
CA LEU A 660 -12.35 13.92 3.34
C LEU A 660 -11.87 15.29 3.86
N LEU A 661 -10.63 15.66 3.54
CA LEU A 661 -10.02 16.92 3.97
C LEU A 661 -10.78 18.15 3.43
N PHE A 662 -11.27 18.06 2.20
CA PHE A 662 -11.98 19.15 1.53
C PHE A 662 -13.51 18.96 1.50
N ALA A 663 -14.06 17.97 2.22
CA ALA A 663 -15.48 17.60 2.17
C ALA A 663 -16.43 18.76 2.41
N SER A 664 -16.08 19.65 3.33
CA SER A 664 -16.88 20.82 3.69
C SER A 664 -16.92 21.92 2.62
N LEU A 665 -15.98 21.89 1.65
CA LEU A 665 -15.95 22.86 0.55
C LEU A 665 -16.85 22.46 -0.62
N PHE A 666 -17.27 21.20 -0.69
CA PHE A 666 -18.01 20.70 -1.84
C PHE A 666 -19.50 21.06 -1.75
N PRO A 667 -20.08 21.70 -2.81
CA PRO A 667 -21.48 22.05 -2.82
C PRO A 667 -22.38 20.81 -2.83
N VAL A 668 -23.59 20.96 -2.30
CA VAL A 668 -24.62 19.90 -2.32
C VAL A 668 -25.03 19.59 -3.76
N GLN A 669 -25.31 20.64 -4.54
CA GLN A 669 -25.68 20.56 -5.94
C GLN A 669 -24.61 21.21 -6.82
N PRO A 670 -24.41 20.70 -8.05
CA PRO A 670 -23.54 21.33 -9.03
C PRO A 670 -23.93 22.79 -9.28
N TRP A 671 -22.93 23.63 -9.53
CA TRP A 671 -23.18 25.06 -9.79
C TRP A 671 -24.05 25.31 -11.04
N PHE A 672 -24.00 24.42 -12.04
CA PHE A 672 -24.77 24.50 -13.28
C PHE A 672 -26.23 23.99 -13.14
N LEU A 673 -26.62 23.42 -12.00
CA LEU A 673 -27.97 23.03 -11.65
C LEU A 673 -28.61 23.98 -10.64
N ARG A 674 -27.90 25.02 -10.22
CA ARG A 674 -28.39 26.10 -9.39
C ARG A 674 -29.01 27.18 -10.29
#